data_edcddae5861a225e3798e4625fcbcc5e
#
_entry.id   edcddae5861a225e3798e4625fcbcc5e
#
_cell.length_a   1.000
_cell.length_b   1.000
_cell.length_c   1.000
_cell.angle_alpha   90.00
_cell.angle_beta   90.00
_cell.angle_gamma   90.00
#
_symmetry.space_group_name_H-M   'P 1'
#
loop_
_entity.id
_entity.type
_entity.pdbx_description
1 polymer ?
#
loop_
_entity_poly.entity_id
_entity_poly.type
_entity_poly.pdbx_seq_one_letter_code
_entity_poly.pdbx_strand_id
1 'polypeptide(L)'
;MPETAVSQAFKSPSSFSFLGSDPSRPESARARLGLRLGAFTAITALLVGAGAVAAVAAPGDISNAEGQYLSGSLIDQDLALVAALAGETATSDGTADQTNANNLDLSALGAVTITSAGGVQIPLDLTNAGVVSQYASALADASSVGASGTVSDAGLIGTGVTPAAGVAPGPLGLSLSGVVDQLGLPAASLAELADLNLTLGAISGRASQAAPAAAVGSYEIADADISFTSPALGALVGDVNTTVTALQATVDGLSAALDTQLGVTLGGLGAVTTNIAVTPPDLAAAVAGLTTGPLADPAFPGVTIDLTTGAVNVDLDEITALNGLPANTEILTPAVINTISANILGLITSLTDDVEAALLAAVNSAAVVGDASISVLGVDVPILTINTTVGALLAGDTTGVTLLGLGLGLGGGAAALVAALAAPLSLATDAVNALSDTVLAPTVNTLLPALEPVLSEVLTLTVTNQSTVAGVFTETALRVTVLPTADALELNLGTARVGVNALNVAPVATALVPSSGPETGGTPVTITGSGFFGTTDVTIDGVSVPFVVVDDANITFTTPVHVPGVVPVVVTDPAGATAPLDFTFTPVTVVTAVVPSTGPEAGGTSVTITGSCFTGATSVLIGGTPATNVVVVTDTTITADVPAGVGVADVTVVGGGTCGTGTLPDGFTYLPAAVISAITPDNGPEAGGTTVTITGTGFTGATDVTFDGESAATVTVDSDTQITVVTAAHAPGPSDVVVLSPNGNSAPGVFTFNPLPAPTSLVPDNGPETGGTAVTITGTGFTGATSVTIDAVGVPFVVVDDTTITFTTPAHAPATVPVVVTGPGGXPPTHRRPCRSS
;
A
#
# COMPACT_ATOMS: atom_id res chain seq x y z
N MET A 1 25.41 -48.96 38.52
CA MET A 1 25.82 -47.85 39.40
C MET A 1 25.10 -46.64 38.90
N PRO A 2 24.26 -45.97 39.73
CA PRO A 2 23.02 -45.41 39.27
C PRO A 2 23.07 -43.97 38.79
N GLU A 3 22.16 -43.73 37.89
CA GLU A 3 21.77 -42.43 37.36
C GLU A 3 21.18 -41.50 38.43
N THR A 4 21.47 -40.25 38.35
CA THR A 4 20.70 -39.21 39.06
C THR A 4 20.03 -38.30 38.04
N ALA A 5 18.71 -38.45 37.93
CA ALA A 5 17.88 -37.56 37.20
C ALA A 5 17.62 -36.29 38.04
N VAL A 6 17.92 -35.12 37.49
CA VAL A 6 17.55 -33.85 38.12
C VAL A 6 16.27 -33.34 37.46
N SER A 7 15.18 -33.39 38.20
CA SER A 7 13.93 -32.79 37.84
C SER A 7 13.95 -31.31 38.23
N GLN A 8 13.86 -30.39 37.29
CA GLN A 8 13.65 -28.99 37.59
C GLN A 8 12.14 -28.69 37.55
N ALA A 9 11.60 -28.40 38.71
CA ALA A 9 10.23 -27.94 38.85
C ALA A 9 10.16 -26.44 38.59
N PHE A 10 9.31 -26.04 37.67
CA PHE A 10 8.95 -24.61 37.47
C PHE A 10 8.07 -24.14 38.64
N LYS A 11 8.55 -23.17 39.38
CA LYS A 11 7.78 -22.48 40.40
C LYS A 11 7.03 -21.32 39.74
N SER A 12 5.70 -21.32 39.88
CA SER A 12 4.87 -20.17 39.54
C SER A 12 5.06 -19.06 40.56
N PRO A 13 5.14 -17.79 40.14
CA PRO A 13 5.18 -16.69 41.13
C PRO A 13 3.80 -16.41 41.66
N SER A 14 3.61 -16.61 42.93
CA SER A 14 2.43 -16.21 43.68
C SER A 14 2.65 -14.85 44.36
N SER A 15 1.57 -14.10 44.41
CA SER A 15 1.32 -12.96 45.29
C SER A 15 1.49 -11.56 44.69
N PHE A 16 0.33 -11.04 44.27
CA PHE A 16 0.06 -9.61 44.37
C PHE A 16 -0.68 -9.33 45.68
N SER A 17 -0.10 -8.56 46.57
CA SER A 17 -0.73 -8.17 47.80
C SER A 17 -1.55 -6.88 47.57
N PHE A 18 -2.81 -6.96 47.92
CA PHE A 18 -3.73 -5.80 47.94
C PHE A 18 -3.49 -4.95 49.19
N LEU A 19 -3.33 -3.65 49.01
CA LEU A 19 -3.29 -2.70 50.09
C LEU A 19 -4.67 -2.04 50.33
N GLY A 20 -5.12 -2.15 51.54
CA GLY A 20 -5.98 -1.23 52.24
C GLY A 20 -7.46 -1.09 51.85
N SER A 21 -8.32 -1.75 52.52
CA SER A 21 -9.77 -1.57 52.46
C SER A 21 -10.24 -0.48 53.43
N ASP A 22 -10.91 0.53 52.91
CA ASP A 22 -11.65 1.52 53.67
C ASP A 22 -13.10 0.98 53.91
N PRO A 23 -13.59 0.85 55.13
CA PRO A 23 -14.82 0.12 55.43
C PRO A 23 -16.14 0.94 55.40
N SER A 24 -16.20 2.10 54.69
CA SER A 24 -17.36 2.99 54.86
C SER A 24 -18.29 3.17 53.64
N ARG A 25 -18.31 2.24 52.66
CA ARG A 25 -19.28 2.33 51.55
C ARG A 25 -19.96 1.01 51.22
N PRO A 26 -21.24 1.04 50.83
CA PRO A 26 -21.99 -0.20 50.57
C PRO A 26 -21.47 -0.96 49.33
N GLU A 27 -21.42 -2.27 49.47
CA GLU A 27 -20.81 -3.23 48.52
C GLU A 27 -21.39 -3.22 47.11
N SER A 28 -22.62 -2.79 46.90
CA SER A 28 -23.31 -2.88 45.62
C SER A 28 -22.82 -1.89 44.57
N ALA A 29 -22.29 -0.73 45.04
CA ALA A 29 -21.75 0.29 44.07
C ALA A 29 -20.32 0.01 43.64
N ARG A 30 -19.57 -0.78 44.42
CA ARG A 30 -18.17 -1.10 44.11
C ARG A 30 -18.03 -2.21 43.08
N ALA A 31 -18.95 -3.15 43.02
CA ALA A 31 -18.92 -4.24 42.07
C ALA A 31 -19.20 -3.75 40.65
N ARG A 32 -20.07 -2.74 40.49
CA ARG A 32 -20.45 -2.23 39.16
C ARG A 32 -19.39 -1.28 38.59
N LEU A 33 -18.66 -0.54 39.42
CA LEU A 33 -17.59 0.34 38.95
C LEU A 33 -16.27 -0.42 38.62
N GLY A 34 -16.00 -1.46 39.41
CA GLY A 34 -14.85 -2.32 39.22
C GLY A 34 -14.95 -3.15 37.95
N LEU A 35 -16.15 -3.58 37.59
CA LEU A 35 -16.38 -4.40 36.40
C LEU A 35 -16.28 -3.55 35.11
N ARG A 36 -16.76 -2.30 35.18
CA ARG A 36 -16.68 -1.38 34.02
C ARG A 36 -15.26 -0.92 33.75
N LEU A 37 -14.43 -0.70 34.75
CA LEU A 37 -13.04 -0.31 34.55
C LEU A 37 -12.13 -1.50 34.22
N GLY A 38 -12.48 -2.68 34.75
CA GLY A 38 -11.76 -3.92 34.46
C GLY A 38 -11.99 -4.42 33.04
N ALA A 39 -13.21 -4.27 32.52
CA ALA A 39 -13.55 -4.65 31.16
C ALA A 39 -12.88 -3.74 30.13
N PHE A 40 -12.82 -2.42 30.44
CA PHE A 40 -12.22 -1.45 29.53
C PHE A 40 -10.69 -1.61 29.39
N THR A 41 -10.01 -1.96 30.51
CA THR A 41 -8.56 -2.19 30.49
C THR A 41 -8.20 -3.59 29.98
N ALA A 42 -9.10 -4.57 30.14
CA ALA A 42 -8.84 -5.91 29.62
C ALA A 42 -9.01 -5.99 28.10
N ILE A 43 -9.97 -5.25 27.55
CA ILE A 43 -10.21 -5.23 26.11
C ILE A 43 -9.05 -4.53 25.37
N THR A 44 -8.51 -3.45 25.96
CA THR A 44 -7.36 -2.75 25.32
C THR A 44 -6.05 -3.54 25.44
N ALA A 45 -5.93 -4.40 26.46
CA ALA A 45 -4.73 -5.22 26.65
C ALA A 45 -4.77 -6.54 25.86
N LEU A 46 -5.97 -7.01 25.52
CA LEU A 46 -6.14 -8.29 24.84
C LEU A 46 -6.06 -8.15 23.30
N LEU A 47 -6.18 -6.93 22.80
CA LEU A 47 -6.08 -6.68 21.36
C LEU A 47 -4.64 -6.67 20.81
N VAL A 48 -3.65 -6.94 21.67
CA VAL A 48 -2.25 -6.94 21.26
C VAL A 48 -1.64 -8.33 21.49
N GLY A 49 -1.84 -9.22 20.55
CA GLY A 49 -0.95 -10.33 20.35
C GLY A 49 -1.35 -11.75 20.77
N ALA A 50 -2.19 -12.38 20.00
CA ALA A 50 -2.18 -13.84 19.79
C ALA A 50 -3.19 -14.19 18.68
N GLY A 51 -2.76 -14.86 17.66
CA GLY A 51 -3.64 -15.33 16.59
C GLY A 51 -4.69 -16.31 17.12
N ALA A 52 -5.93 -16.17 16.65
CA ALA A 52 -6.99 -17.09 17.04
C ALA A 52 -6.64 -18.49 16.53
N VAL A 53 -6.72 -19.42 17.45
CA VAL A 53 -6.73 -20.82 17.05
C VAL A 53 -8.20 -21.15 16.83
N ALA A 54 -8.62 -21.20 15.57
CA ALA A 54 -9.90 -21.84 15.28
C ALA A 54 -9.92 -23.21 15.98
N ALA A 55 -11.06 -23.59 16.56
CA ALA A 55 -11.16 -24.90 17.18
C ALA A 55 -10.89 -25.95 16.11
N VAL A 56 -9.65 -26.41 16.06
CA VAL A 56 -9.26 -27.49 15.15
C VAL A 56 -9.76 -28.77 15.78
N ALA A 57 -10.49 -29.57 15.03
CA ALA A 57 -10.93 -30.88 15.50
C ALA A 57 -9.72 -31.66 16.06
N ALA A 58 -9.87 -32.24 17.24
CA ALA A 58 -8.81 -33.07 17.82
C ALA A 58 -8.64 -34.30 16.96
N PRO A 59 -7.42 -34.90 16.92
CA PRO A 59 -7.25 -36.17 16.24
C PRO A 59 -8.23 -37.23 16.79
N GLY A 60 -9.02 -37.79 15.91
CA GLY A 60 -10.06 -38.77 16.29
C GLY A 60 -11.49 -38.24 16.25
N ASP A 61 -11.70 -36.93 16.12
CA ASP A 61 -13.05 -36.40 15.99
C ASP A 61 -13.59 -36.73 14.60
N ILE A 62 -14.82 -37.24 14.55
CA ILE A 62 -15.49 -37.56 13.29
C ILE A 62 -16.54 -36.53 12.88
N SER A 63 -16.92 -35.63 13.79
CA SER A 63 -17.73 -34.47 13.45
C SER A 63 -17.35 -33.27 14.33
N ASN A 64 -17.55 -32.09 13.77
CA ASN A 64 -17.09 -30.84 14.39
C ASN A 64 -18.01 -29.70 13.96
N ALA A 65 -18.36 -28.82 14.89
CA ALA A 65 -19.17 -27.65 14.61
C ALA A 65 -18.74 -26.45 15.46
N GLU A 66 -18.96 -25.26 14.91
CA GLU A 66 -18.75 -24.00 15.64
C GLU A 66 -19.78 -22.97 15.20
N GLY A 67 -20.32 -22.22 16.16
CA GLY A 67 -21.13 -21.03 15.89
C GLY A 67 -20.51 -19.83 16.58
N GLN A 68 -20.20 -18.78 15.83
CA GLN A 68 -19.56 -17.57 16.35
C GLN A 68 -20.19 -16.33 15.72
N TYR A 69 -20.81 -15.47 16.52
CA TYR A 69 -21.57 -14.33 15.97
C TYR A 69 -20.68 -13.25 15.39
N LEU A 70 -19.63 -12.87 16.08
CA LEU A 70 -18.73 -11.76 15.67
C LEU A 70 -17.30 -12.24 15.69
N SER A 71 -16.63 -12.17 14.56
CA SER A 71 -15.21 -12.48 14.42
C SER A 71 -14.58 -11.59 13.34
N GLY A 72 -13.28 -11.67 13.19
CA GLY A 72 -12.56 -10.90 12.16
C GLY A 72 -11.13 -10.62 12.55
N SER A 73 -10.45 -9.97 11.66
CA SER A 73 -9.05 -9.59 11.87
C SER A 73 -8.90 -8.08 11.81
N LEU A 74 -8.11 -7.55 12.68
CA LEU A 74 -7.71 -6.16 12.69
C LEU A 74 -6.20 -6.15 12.48
N ILE A 75 -5.76 -5.99 11.23
CA ILE A 75 -4.34 -6.08 10.85
C ILE A 75 -3.68 -7.29 11.51
N ASP A 76 -4.08 -8.47 11.08
CA ASP A 76 -3.56 -9.76 11.57
C ASP A 76 -3.89 -10.07 13.06
N GLN A 77 -4.83 -9.31 13.66
CA GLN A 77 -5.33 -9.62 15.00
C GLN A 77 -6.76 -10.16 14.89
N ASP A 78 -6.95 -11.37 15.31
CA ASP A 78 -8.27 -12.02 15.24
C ASP A 78 -9.18 -11.55 16.39
N LEU A 79 -10.33 -10.99 16.05
CA LEU A 79 -11.32 -10.52 17.02
C LEU A 79 -11.90 -11.67 17.88
N ALA A 80 -11.82 -12.92 17.41
CA ALA A 80 -12.29 -14.08 18.15
C ALA A 80 -11.54 -14.28 19.48
N LEU A 81 -10.40 -13.63 19.65
CA LEU A 81 -9.65 -13.71 20.92
C LEU A 81 -10.28 -12.94 22.07
N VAL A 82 -11.22 -12.06 21.79
CA VAL A 82 -11.96 -11.43 22.88
C VAL A 82 -12.83 -12.51 23.52
N ALA A 83 -12.53 -12.86 24.77
CA ALA A 83 -13.15 -14.01 25.42
C ALA A 83 -14.69 -13.96 25.44
N ALA A 84 -15.27 -12.76 25.46
CA ALA A 84 -16.72 -12.57 25.42
C ALA A 84 -17.32 -12.90 24.05
N LEU A 85 -16.49 -12.93 22.99
CA LEU A 85 -16.92 -13.18 21.62
C LEU A 85 -16.51 -14.58 21.12
N ALA A 86 -15.87 -15.38 21.99
CA ALA A 86 -15.51 -16.76 21.63
C ALA A 86 -16.78 -17.55 21.25
N GLY A 87 -16.71 -18.22 20.13
CA GLY A 87 -17.83 -19.02 19.67
C GLY A 87 -18.10 -20.25 20.52
N GLU A 88 -19.21 -20.90 20.26
CA GLU A 88 -19.52 -22.21 20.82
C GLU A 88 -19.02 -23.30 19.89
N THR A 89 -18.39 -24.32 20.43
CA THR A 89 -17.84 -25.43 19.66
C THR A 89 -18.38 -26.76 20.18
N ALA A 90 -18.52 -27.73 19.30
CA ALA A 90 -18.88 -29.10 19.63
C ALA A 90 -18.06 -30.03 18.73
N THR A 91 -17.58 -31.13 19.33
CA THR A 91 -16.86 -32.18 18.60
C THR A 91 -17.38 -33.56 19.06
N SER A 92 -17.39 -34.53 18.15
CA SER A 92 -17.74 -35.89 18.48
C SER A 92 -16.75 -36.85 17.87
N ASP A 93 -16.29 -37.81 18.68
CA ASP A 93 -15.43 -38.92 18.21
C ASP A 93 -16.25 -40.13 17.73
N GLY A 94 -17.57 -39.97 17.56
CA GLY A 94 -18.46 -41.02 17.16
C GLY A 94 -19.03 -41.84 18.34
N THR A 95 -18.68 -41.53 19.59
CA THR A 95 -19.18 -42.27 20.76
C THR A 95 -20.36 -41.59 21.41
N ALA A 96 -20.49 -40.26 21.29
CA ALA A 96 -21.56 -39.50 21.93
C ALA A 96 -21.85 -38.20 21.18
N ASP A 97 -23.10 -37.82 21.13
CA ASP A 97 -23.54 -36.54 20.63
C ASP A 97 -23.09 -35.40 21.57
N GLN A 98 -22.64 -34.31 21.01
CA GLN A 98 -22.28 -33.09 21.70
C GLN A 98 -23.08 -31.92 21.12
N THR A 99 -23.75 -31.16 22.00
CA THR A 99 -24.45 -29.95 21.60
C THR A 99 -24.23 -28.88 22.67
N ASN A 100 -23.71 -27.73 22.22
CA ASN A 100 -23.45 -26.57 23.06
C ASN A 100 -24.18 -25.36 22.47
N ALA A 101 -24.71 -24.52 23.36
CA ALA A 101 -25.36 -23.27 22.97
C ALA A 101 -25.12 -22.21 24.04
N ASN A 102 -24.87 -20.99 23.57
CA ASN A 102 -24.65 -19.84 24.45
C ASN A 102 -25.37 -18.61 23.92
N ASN A 103 -25.92 -17.83 24.81
CA ASN A 103 -26.52 -16.54 24.47
C ASN A 103 -25.57 -15.43 24.86
N LEU A 104 -25.18 -14.64 23.91
CA LEU A 104 -24.24 -13.55 24.07
C LEU A 104 -24.98 -12.21 24.04
N ASP A 105 -24.97 -11.52 25.19
CA ASP A 105 -25.57 -10.18 25.28
C ASP A 105 -24.57 -9.15 24.76
N LEU A 106 -24.70 -8.81 23.49
CA LEU A 106 -23.85 -7.81 22.81
C LEU A 106 -24.05 -6.42 23.44
N SER A 107 -25.26 -6.10 23.86
CA SER A 107 -25.54 -4.78 24.45
C SER A 107 -24.78 -4.54 25.75
N ALA A 108 -24.37 -5.59 26.43
CA ALA A 108 -23.53 -5.47 27.64
C ALA A 108 -22.12 -4.99 27.35
N LEU A 109 -21.66 -5.14 26.10
CA LEU A 109 -20.36 -4.63 25.65
C LEU A 109 -20.40 -3.13 25.38
N GLY A 110 -21.58 -2.59 25.05
CA GLY A 110 -21.75 -1.16 24.77
C GLY A 110 -21.05 -0.73 23.49
N ALA A 111 -20.56 0.50 23.48
CA ALA A 111 -19.79 1.00 22.34
C ALA A 111 -18.31 0.61 22.50
N VAL A 112 -17.76 -0.01 21.49
CA VAL A 112 -16.36 -0.47 21.45
C VAL A 112 -15.63 0.27 20.33
N THR A 113 -14.47 0.80 20.61
CA THR A 113 -13.63 1.42 19.55
C THR A 113 -12.54 0.43 19.17
N ILE A 114 -12.54 0.04 17.90
CA ILE A 114 -11.51 -0.81 17.33
C ILE A 114 -10.45 0.10 16.75
N THR A 115 -9.19 -0.09 17.12
CA THR A 115 -8.07 0.73 16.63
C THR A 115 -7.15 -0.13 15.79
N SER A 116 -6.98 0.23 14.52
CA SER A 116 -6.07 -0.47 13.62
C SER A 116 -4.60 -0.20 13.98
N ALA A 117 -3.69 -1.00 13.46
CA ALA A 117 -2.25 -0.76 13.64
C ALA A 117 -1.79 0.57 13.04
N GLY A 118 -2.52 1.08 12.05
CA GLY A 118 -2.29 2.40 11.47
C GLY A 118 -2.86 3.54 12.31
N GLY A 119 -3.55 3.24 13.41
CA GLY A 119 -4.14 4.24 14.31
C GLY A 119 -5.55 4.67 13.95
N VAL A 120 -6.15 4.10 12.92
CA VAL A 120 -7.53 4.37 12.52
C VAL A 120 -8.45 3.86 13.63
N GLN A 121 -9.39 4.69 14.06
CA GLN A 121 -10.36 4.35 15.11
C GLN A 121 -11.74 4.15 14.48
N ILE A 122 -12.31 2.97 14.69
CA ILE A 122 -13.61 2.59 14.13
C ILE A 122 -14.54 2.27 15.30
N PRO A 123 -15.46 3.17 15.63
CA PRO A 123 -16.47 2.89 16.67
C PRO A 123 -17.51 1.86 16.19
N LEU A 124 -17.64 0.80 16.97
CA LEU A 124 -18.66 -0.24 16.79
C LEU A 124 -19.66 -0.09 17.94
N ASP A 125 -20.88 0.28 17.62
CA ASP A 125 -21.93 0.50 18.61
C ASP A 125 -22.79 -0.76 18.76
N LEU A 126 -22.62 -1.42 19.88
CA LEU A 126 -23.35 -2.64 20.23
C LEU A 126 -24.46 -2.36 21.26
N THR A 127 -24.70 -1.09 21.65
CA THR A 127 -25.62 -0.76 22.74
C THR A 127 -27.03 -1.26 22.49
N ASN A 128 -27.46 -1.36 21.25
CA ASN A 128 -28.79 -1.83 20.86
C ASN A 128 -28.79 -3.21 20.21
N ALA A 129 -27.60 -3.85 20.10
CA ALA A 129 -27.48 -5.12 19.38
C ALA A 129 -28.19 -6.30 20.07
N GLY A 130 -28.54 -6.16 21.36
CA GLY A 130 -29.32 -7.14 22.06
C GLY A 130 -28.59 -8.46 22.29
N VAL A 131 -29.34 -9.54 22.33
CA VAL A 131 -28.84 -10.89 22.65
C VAL A 131 -28.82 -11.73 21.36
N VAL A 132 -27.68 -12.30 21.03
CA VAL A 132 -27.52 -13.26 19.94
C VAL A 132 -27.22 -14.65 20.51
N SER A 133 -27.56 -15.69 19.77
CA SER A 133 -27.28 -17.07 20.15
C SER A 133 -26.12 -17.62 19.32
N GLN A 134 -25.29 -18.44 19.96
CA GLN A 134 -24.20 -19.19 19.30
C GLN A 134 -24.47 -20.67 19.59
N TYR A 135 -24.46 -21.51 18.56
CA TYR A 135 -24.90 -22.90 18.63
C TYR A 135 -23.91 -23.79 17.87
N ALA A 136 -23.57 -24.91 18.49
CA ALA A 136 -22.74 -25.94 17.86
C ALA A 136 -23.25 -27.32 18.26
N SER A 137 -23.40 -28.20 17.28
CA SER A 137 -23.80 -29.57 17.50
C SER A 137 -22.99 -30.51 16.63
N ALA A 138 -22.38 -31.50 17.25
CA ALA A 138 -21.60 -32.53 16.58
C ALA A 138 -22.10 -33.90 17.05
N LEU A 139 -22.56 -34.71 16.12
CA LEU A 139 -23.25 -35.95 16.44
C LEU A 139 -22.40 -37.18 16.13
N ALA A 140 -22.70 -38.26 16.82
CA ALA A 140 -21.98 -39.52 16.68
C ALA A 140 -22.17 -40.17 15.29
N ASP A 141 -23.16 -39.72 14.52
CA ASP A 141 -23.38 -40.19 13.15
C ASP A 141 -22.60 -39.41 12.10
N ALA A 142 -21.60 -38.66 12.51
CA ALA A 142 -20.80 -37.77 11.67
C ALA A 142 -21.59 -36.62 11.02
N SER A 143 -22.68 -36.21 11.65
CA SER A 143 -23.37 -34.97 11.26
C SER A 143 -23.04 -33.85 12.22
N SER A 144 -23.06 -32.62 11.72
CA SER A 144 -22.74 -31.43 12.50
C SER A 144 -23.52 -30.21 12.02
N VAL A 145 -23.79 -29.31 12.97
CA VAL A 145 -24.46 -28.02 12.70
C VAL A 145 -23.79 -26.95 13.55
N GLY A 146 -23.32 -25.91 12.91
CA GLY A 146 -22.93 -24.65 13.55
C GLY A 146 -23.94 -23.58 13.16
N ALA A 147 -24.27 -22.65 14.10
CA ALA A 147 -25.14 -21.52 13.78
C ALA A 147 -24.88 -20.37 14.74
N SER A 148 -25.12 -19.15 14.26
CA SER A 148 -25.00 -17.96 15.11
C SER A 148 -25.95 -16.86 14.64
N GLY A 149 -26.40 -16.01 15.57
CA GLY A 149 -27.35 -14.93 15.32
C GLY A 149 -28.70 -15.20 15.96
N THR A 150 -29.80 -15.09 15.22
CA THR A 150 -31.16 -15.50 15.65
C THR A 150 -31.27 -17.00 15.44
N VAL A 151 -30.93 -17.75 16.44
CA VAL A 151 -30.82 -19.22 16.38
C VAL A 151 -31.77 -19.86 17.39
N SER A 152 -32.50 -20.88 16.95
CA SER A 152 -33.35 -21.70 17.83
C SER A 152 -32.52 -22.72 18.60
N ASP A 153 -33.15 -23.36 19.62
CA ASP A 153 -32.55 -24.49 20.34
C ASP A 153 -32.18 -25.69 19.46
N ALA A 154 -32.65 -25.72 18.20
CA ALA A 154 -32.33 -26.77 17.25
C ALA A 154 -31.32 -26.32 16.18
N GLY A 155 -30.68 -25.15 16.33
CA GLY A 155 -29.73 -24.65 15.37
C GLY A 155 -30.33 -24.14 14.06
N LEU A 156 -31.64 -23.82 14.03
CA LEU A 156 -32.27 -23.20 12.87
C LEU A 156 -32.14 -21.68 12.98
N ILE A 157 -31.95 -21.02 11.83
CA ILE A 157 -31.82 -19.56 11.77
C ILE A 157 -33.02 -18.95 11.06
N GLY A 158 -33.26 -17.66 11.29
CA GLY A 158 -34.22 -16.89 10.50
C GLY A 158 -35.09 -15.94 11.34
N THR A 159 -35.66 -14.97 10.64
CA THR A 159 -36.52 -13.96 11.28
C THR A 159 -37.82 -14.55 11.81
N GLY A 160 -38.26 -15.71 11.29
CA GLY A 160 -39.45 -16.41 11.80
C GLY A 160 -39.17 -17.45 12.88
N VAL A 161 -37.91 -17.61 13.29
CA VAL A 161 -37.49 -18.59 14.29
C VAL A 161 -37.61 -17.97 15.68
N THR A 162 -38.10 -18.76 16.67
CA THR A 162 -38.09 -18.32 18.07
C THR A 162 -36.64 -18.42 18.57
N PRO A 163 -36.01 -17.29 18.94
CA PRO A 163 -34.61 -17.35 19.38
C PRO A 163 -34.47 -18.14 20.68
N ALA A 164 -33.38 -18.90 20.80
CA ALA A 164 -33.03 -19.59 22.05
C ALA A 164 -32.90 -18.60 23.21
N ALA A 165 -32.44 -17.38 22.95
CA ALA A 165 -32.33 -16.31 23.92
C ALA A 165 -33.72 -15.75 24.38
N GLY A 166 -34.79 -16.05 23.63
CA GLY A 166 -36.13 -15.49 23.91
C GLY A 166 -36.31 -14.04 23.49
N VAL A 167 -35.27 -13.38 22.98
CA VAL A 167 -35.29 -11.99 22.55
C VAL A 167 -34.54 -11.91 21.20
N ALA A 168 -35.14 -11.21 20.25
CA ALA A 168 -34.48 -11.02 18.94
C ALA A 168 -33.30 -10.05 19.09
N PRO A 169 -32.24 -10.25 18.26
CA PRO A 169 -31.16 -9.25 18.16
C PRO A 169 -31.69 -7.92 17.65
N GLY A 170 -31.09 -6.83 18.11
CA GLY A 170 -31.36 -5.51 17.64
C GLY A 170 -30.25 -5.02 16.69
N PRO A 171 -30.31 -3.75 16.27
CA PRO A 171 -29.33 -3.24 15.31
C PRO A 171 -27.93 -3.02 15.91
N LEU A 172 -26.93 -3.24 15.09
CA LEU A 172 -25.50 -3.01 15.35
C LEU A 172 -25.04 -1.85 14.48
N GLY A 173 -24.38 -0.86 15.08
CA GLY A 173 -23.91 0.32 14.34
C GLY A 173 -22.40 0.36 14.17
N LEU A 174 -21.94 0.68 12.98
CA LEU A 174 -20.52 0.86 12.66
C LEU A 174 -20.32 2.28 12.13
N SER A 175 -19.60 3.12 12.87
CA SER A 175 -19.36 4.49 12.45
C SER A 175 -18.09 4.56 11.61
N LEU A 176 -18.23 5.03 10.37
CA LEU A 176 -17.17 5.09 9.38
C LEU A 176 -16.58 6.49 9.21
N SER A 177 -17.14 7.50 9.88
CA SER A 177 -16.71 8.90 9.73
C SER A 177 -15.22 9.09 10.00
N GLY A 178 -14.71 8.50 11.09
CA GLY A 178 -13.30 8.62 11.44
C GLY A 178 -12.35 7.89 10.47
N VAL A 179 -12.87 6.92 9.72
CA VAL A 179 -12.13 6.20 8.68
C VAL A 179 -12.02 7.08 7.44
N VAL A 180 -13.17 7.65 7.04
CA VAL A 180 -13.29 8.50 5.86
C VAL A 180 -12.30 9.68 5.94
N ASP A 181 -12.16 10.28 7.11
CA ASP A 181 -11.23 11.38 7.37
C ASP A 181 -9.75 11.01 7.14
N GLN A 182 -9.42 9.74 7.25
CA GLN A 182 -8.04 9.26 7.17
C GLN A 182 -7.65 8.75 5.77
N LEU A 183 -8.59 8.67 4.83
CA LEU A 183 -8.35 8.16 3.48
C LEU A 183 -7.58 9.11 2.56
N GLY A 184 -7.46 10.39 2.95
CA GLY A 184 -6.82 11.38 2.09
C GLY A 184 -7.62 11.72 0.84
N LEU A 185 -8.91 11.43 0.84
CA LEU A 185 -9.83 11.82 -0.23
C LEU A 185 -9.96 13.35 -0.28
N PRO A 186 -10.39 13.93 -1.42
CA PRO A 186 -10.57 15.37 -1.48
C PRO A 186 -11.50 15.87 -0.36
N ALA A 187 -11.10 16.93 0.33
CA ALA A 187 -11.87 17.48 1.45
C ALA A 187 -13.32 17.84 1.04
N ALA A 188 -13.53 18.18 -0.21
CA ALA A 188 -14.87 18.48 -0.73
C ALA A 188 -15.77 17.24 -0.74
N SER A 189 -15.23 16.08 -1.11
CA SER A 189 -15.99 14.81 -1.09
C SER A 189 -16.31 14.39 0.33
N LEU A 190 -15.35 14.55 1.24
CA LEU A 190 -15.52 14.20 2.65
C LEU A 190 -16.57 15.08 3.33
N ALA A 191 -16.62 16.36 2.95
CA ALA A 191 -17.56 17.31 3.54
C ALA A 191 -19.02 16.98 3.22
N GLU A 192 -19.29 16.27 2.11
CA GLU A 192 -20.65 15.92 1.70
C GLU A 192 -21.16 14.59 2.26
N LEU A 193 -20.28 13.84 2.96
CA LEU A 193 -20.62 12.54 3.54
C LEU A 193 -20.22 12.47 5.01
N ALA A 194 -20.63 13.50 5.75
CA ALA A 194 -20.39 13.55 7.19
C ALA A 194 -21.23 12.48 7.90
N ASP A 195 -20.74 12.02 9.03
CA ASP A 195 -21.44 11.05 9.89
C ASP A 195 -21.84 9.77 9.15
N LEU A 196 -20.94 9.27 8.28
CA LEU A 196 -21.20 8.02 7.56
C LEU A 196 -21.25 6.84 8.53
N ASN A 197 -22.37 6.12 8.53
CA ASN A 197 -22.60 4.98 9.40
C ASN A 197 -23.22 3.82 8.60
N LEU A 198 -22.89 2.59 9.04
CA LEU A 198 -23.56 1.37 8.59
C LEU A 198 -24.31 0.82 9.79
N THR A 199 -25.61 0.62 9.64
CA THR A 199 -26.46 -0.02 10.65
C THR A 199 -26.92 -1.36 10.11
N LEU A 200 -26.72 -2.42 10.90
CA LEU A 200 -27.03 -3.79 10.49
C LEU A 200 -28.08 -4.36 11.45
N GLY A 201 -29.15 -4.90 10.90
CA GLY A 201 -30.19 -5.56 11.66
C GLY A 201 -29.79 -6.96 12.12
N ALA A 202 -30.76 -7.83 12.35
CA ALA A 202 -30.47 -9.18 12.80
C ALA A 202 -29.78 -9.98 11.68
N ILE A 203 -28.62 -10.54 11.99
CA ILE A 203 -27.81 -11.32 11.05
C ILE A 203 -27.67 -12.74 11.60
N SER A 204 -27.84 -13.74 10.77
CA SER A 204 -27.74 -15.14 11.16
C SER A 204 -27.07 -15.98 10.10
N GLY A 205 -26.15 -16.84 10.53
CA GLY A 205 -25.47 -17.78 9.66
C GLY A 205 -25.56 -19.22 10.21
N ARG A 206 -25.63 -20.17 9.30
CA ARG A 206 -25.70 -21.60 9.65
C ARG A 206 -24.91 -22.42 8.65
N ALA A 207 -24.12 -23.32 9.14
CA ALA A 207 -23.47 -24.37 8.37
C ALA A 207 -23.95 -25.73 8.86
N SER A 208 -24.12 -26.69 7.97
CA SER A 208 -24.48 -28.04 8.37
C SER A 208 -23.85 -29.05 7.42
N GLN A 209 -23.51 -30.21 7.96
CA GLN A 209 -22.94 -31.30 7.20
C GLN A 209 -23.37 -32.63 7.79
N ALA A 210 -23.69 -33.59 6.94
CA ALA A 210 -23.89 -34.98 7.32
C ALA A 210 -23.03 -35.85 6.39
N ALA A 211 -21.93 -36.38 6.93
CA ALA A 211 -21.00 -37.16 6.11
C ALA A 211 -21.72 -38.37 5.47
N PRO A 212 -21.40 -38.71 4.23
CA PRO A 212 -20.33 -38.15 3.39
C PRO A 212 -20.77 -36.98 2.50
N ALA A 213 -21.93 -36.37 2.80
CA ALA A 213 -22.46 -35.29 1.97
C ALA A 213 -21.61 -34.00 2.16
N ALA A 214 -21.58 -33.18 1.11
CA ALA A 214 -20.93 -31.87 1.20
C ALA A 214 -21.62 -30.99 2.24
N ALA A 215 -20.87 -30.12 2.86
CA ALA A 215 -21.41 -29.12 3.79
C ALA A 215 -22.30 -28.11 3.02
N VAL A 216 -23.31 -27.59 3.74
CA VAL A 216 -24.26 -26.62 3.17
C VAL A 216 -24.33 -25.43 4.12
N GLY A 217 -24.19 -24.22 3.56
CA GLY A 217 -24.37 -22.96 4.24
C GLY A 217 -25.75 -22.38 4.00
N SER A 218 -26.25 -21.62 4.96
CA SER A 218 -27.43 -20.77 4.80
C SER A 218 -27.26 -19.55 5.69
N TYR A 219 -27.92 -18.45 5.30
CA TYR A 219 -27.81 -17.18 6.03
C TYR A 219 -29.12 -16.41 5.93
N GLU A 220 -29.27 -15.44 6.83
CA GLU A 220 -30.37 -14.48 6.77
C GLU A 220 -29.91 -13.16 7.37
N ILE A 221 -30.22 -12.07 6.68
CA ILE A 221 -29.94 -10.68 7.07
C ILE A 221 -31.28 -9.97 7.06
N ALA A 222 -31.69 -9.41 8.21
CA ALA A 222 -32.99 -8.75 8.33
C ALA A 222 -33.00 -7.33 7.80
N ASP A 223 -31.83 -6.67 7.83
CA ASP A 223 -31.78 -5.25 7.52
C ASP A 223 -30.34 -4.79 7.34
N ALA A 224 -30.13 -3.78 6.49
CA ALA A 224 -28.82 -3.12 6.35
C ALA A 224 -29.02 -1.70 5.80
N ASP A 225 -28.70 -0.72 6.64
CA ASP A 225 -28.85 0.70 6.31
C ASP A 225 -27.47 1.38 6.22
N ILE A 226 -27.32 2.23 5.23
CA ILE A 226 -26.22 3.20 5.18
C ILE A 226 -26.82 4.57 5.45
N SER A 227 -26.27 5.31 6.41
CA SER A 227 -26.70 6.68 6.67
C SER A 227 -25.52 7.65 6.64
N PHE A 228 -25.76 8.86 6.19
CA PHE A 228 -24.77 9.95 6.18
C PHE A 228 -25.46 11.29 6.19
N THR A 229 -24.72 12.36 6.49
CA THR A 229 -25.25 13.74 6.48
C THR A 229 -24.54 14.53 5.37
N SER A 230 -25.33 15.18 4.52
CA SER A 230 -24.81 16.08 3.48
C SER A 230 -25.16 17.53 3.80
N PRO A 231 -24.16 18.40 4.02
CA PRO A 231 -24.40 19.83 4.18
C PRO A 231 -25.12 20.46 2.98
N ALA A 232 -24.86 19.97 1.76
CA ALA A 232 -25.54 20.46 0.56
C ALA A 232 -27.04 20.18 0.63
N LEU A 233 -27.43 18.97 1.10
CA LEU A 233 -28.87 18.64 1.29
C LEU A 233 -29.45 19.43 2.47
N GLY A 234 -28.69 19.60 3.55
CA GLY A 234 -29.15 20.41 4.68
C GLY A 234 -29.36 21.88 4.35
N ALA A 235 -28.66 22.41 3.35
CA ALA A 235 -28.83 23.77 2.86
C ALA A 235 -29.98 23.91 1.88
N LEU A 236 -30.45 22.81 1.26
CA LEU A 236 -31.38 22.81 0.12
C LEU A 236 -32.64 23.61 0.42
N VAL A 237 -33.26 23.42 1.59
CA VAL A 237 -34.48 24.16 1.98
C VAL A 237 -34.18 25.65 2.11
N GLY A 238 -33.01 26.00 2.66
CA GLY A 238 -32.60 27.42 2.74
C GLY A 238 -32.42 28.07 1.37
N ASP A 239 -31.88 27.32 0.43
CA ASP A 239 -31.64 27.78 -0.94
C ASP A 239 -32.97 27.93 -1.70
N VAL A 240 -33.89 26.96 -1.52
CA VAL A 240 -35.26 27.06 -2.03
C VAL A 240 -35.94 28.31 -1.46
N ASN A 241 -35.91 28.52 -0.13
CA ASN A 241 -36.53 29.67 0.52
C ASN A 241 -35.94 31.01 0.06
N THR A 242 -34.62 31.05 -0.17
CA THR A 242 -33.92 32.23 -0.69
C THR A 242 -34.44 32.57 -2.10
N THR A 243 -34.55 31.55 -2.95
CA THR A 243 -35.07 31.71 -4.33
C THR A 243 -36.55 32.11 -4.33
N VAL A 244 -37.36 31.49 -3.45
CA VAL A 244 -38.76 31.83 -3.28
C VAL A 244 -38.91 33.29 -2.82
N THR A 245 -38.05 33.75 -1.91
CA THR A 245 -38.07 35.17 -1.46
C THR A 245 -37.71 36.13 -2.58
N ALA A 246 -36.74 35.79 -3.43
CA ALA A 246 -36.38 36.60 -4.59
C ALA A 246 -37.50 36.64 -5.63
N LEU A 247 -38.16 35.51 -5.83
CA LEU A 247 -39.32 35.39 -6.70
C LEU A 247 -40.51 36.21 -6.17
N GLN A 248 -40.75 36.15 -4.85
CA GLN A 248 -41.81 36.97 -4.21
C GLN A 248 -41.62 38.45 -4.51
N ALA A 249 -40.38 38.95 -4.39
CA ALA A 249 -40.06 40.35 -4.72
C ALA A 249 -40.38 40.69 -6.20
N THR A 250 -40.14 39.71 -7.10
CA THR A 250 -40.47 39.85 -8.54
C THR A 250 -42.00 39.94 -8.73
N VAL A 251 -42.74 39.05 -8.07
CA VAL A 251 -44.19 39.00 -8.13
C VAL A 251 -44.82 40.27 -7.52
N ASP A 252 -44.27 40.75 -6.39
CA ASP A 252 -44.74 42.00 -5.75
C ASP A 252 -44.54 43.22 -6.65
N GLY A 253 -43.52 43.17 -7.53
CA GLY A 253 -43.25 44.23 -8.50
C GLY A 253 -44.14 44.20 -9.77
N LEU A 254 -44.93 43.12 -9.98
CA LEU A 254 -45.68 42.95 -11.22
C LEU A 254 -46.72 44.05 -11.47
N SER A 255 -47.34 44.54 -10.40
CA SER A 255 -48.31 45.67 -10.54
C SER A 255 -47.61 46.85 -11.22
N ALA A 256 -46.51 47.34 -10.75
CA ALA A 256 -45.76 48.45 -11.30
C ALA A 256 -45.23 48.18 -12.71
N ALA A 257 -44.80 46.94 -12.95
CA ALA A 257 -44.28 46.49 -14.26
C ALA A 257 -45.39 46.49 -15.31
N LEU A 258 -46.56 46.00 -14.92
CA LEU A 258 -47.75 46.00 -15.81
C LEU A 258 -48.25 47.39 -16.06
N ASP A 259 -48.31 48.27 -15.04
CA ASP A 259 -48.70 49.71 -15.24
C ASP A 259 -47.71 50.37 -16.20
N THR A 260 -46.44 50.18 -16.04
CA THR A 260 -45.41 50.74 -16.92
C THR A 260 -45.64 50.28 -18.38
N GLN A 261 -45.78 48.94 -18.55
CA GLN A 261 -45.95 48.33 -19.87
C GLN A 261 -47.27 48.81 -20.53
N LEU A 262 -48.35 48.93 -19.75
CA LEU A 262 -49.61 49.37 -20.21
C LEU A 262 -49.52 50.82 -20.61
N GLY A 263 -48.88 51.69 -19.79
CA GLY A 263 -48.62 53.09 -20.10
C GLY A 263 -47.89 53.28 -21.41
N VAL A 264 -46.83 52.42 -21.65
CA VAL A 264 -46.09 52.45 -22.93
C VAL A 264 -46.99 52.01 -24.10
N THR A 265 -47.77 50.96 -23.91
CA THR A 265 -48.62 50.35 -24.97
C THR A 265 -49.71 51.31 -25.37
N LEU A 266 -50.34 52.02 -24.41
CA LEU A 266 -51.45 52.95 -24.64
C LEU A 266 -51.02 54.42 -24.84
N GLY A 267 -49.68 54.72 -24.58
CA GLY A 267 -49.16 56.08 -24.60
C GLY A 267 -49.41 56.88 -25.91
N GLY A 268 -49.61 56.15 -27.03
CA GLY A 268 -50.01 56.81 -28.31
C GLY A 268 -51.35 57.41 -28.31
N LEU A 269 -52.18 57.13 -27.30
CA LEU A 269 -53.54 57.68 -27.19
C LEU A 269 -53.67 59.03 -26.45
N GLY A 270 -52.49 59.52 -25.93
CA GLY A 270 -52.44 60.78 -25.16
C GLY A 270 -52.05 60.52 -23.69
N ALA A 271 -52.58 61.42 -22.81
CA ALA A 271 -52.32 61.20 -21.37
C ALA A 271 -53.22 60.08 -20.85
N VAL A 272 -52.60 58.92 -20.64
CA VAL A 272 -53.30 57.74 -20.11
C VAL A 272 -52.91 57.58 -18.62
N THR A 273 -53.96 57.37 -17.80
CA THR A 273 -53.77 56.95 -16.41
C THR A 273 -54.06 55.49 -16.33
N THR A 274 -53.11 54.74 -15.81
CA THR A 274 -53.21 53.27 -15.59
C THR A 274 -53.23 52.96 -14.10
N ASN A 275 -53.97 51.95 -13.73
CA ASN A 275 -54.01 51.48 -12.34
C ASN A 275 -54.22 49.95 -12.37
N ILE A 276 -53.17 49.22 -12.37
CA ILE A 276 -53.20 47.73 -12.33
C ILE A 276 -52.71 47.23 -10.95
N ALA A 277 -53.54 46.44 -10.36
CA ALA A 277 -53.19 45.72 -9.13
C ALA A 277 -53.07 44.21 -9.43
N VAL A 278 -51.98 43.68 -9.16
CA VAL A 278 -51.75 42.20 -9.05
C VAL A 278 -51.88 41.86 -7.57
N THR A 279 -52.68 40.88 -7.24
CA THR A 279 -52.74 40.37 -5.88
C THR A 279 -51.66 39.35 -5.73
N PRO A 280 -50.53 39.68 -5.06
CA PRO A 280 -49.43 38.75 -5.00
C PRO A 280 -49.82 37.53 -4.17
N PRO A 281 -49.58 36.30 -4.65
CA PRO A 281 -49.73 35.11 -3.80
C PRO A 281 -48.63 35.06 -2.75
N ASP A 282 -48.87 34.34 -1.69
CA ASP A 282 -47.83 34.04 -0.70
C ASP A 282 -47.07 32.78 -1.18
N LEU A 283 -45.95 33.01 -1.85
CA LEU A 283 -45.18 31.94 -2.46
C LEU A 283 -44.51 31.04 -1.38
N ALA A 284 -44.14 31.62 -0.23
CA ALA A 284 -43.60 30.84 0.87
C ALA A 284 -44.63 29.86 1.42
N ALA A 285 -45.89 30.31 1.53
CA ALA A 285 -46.96 29.43 1.98
C ALA A 285 -47.28 28.33 0.95
N ALA A 286 -47.08 28.63 -0.35
CA ALA A 286 -47.34 27.67 -1.43
C ALA A 286 -46.37 26.45 -1.35
N VAL A 287 -45.11 26.65 -0.87
CA VAL A 287 -44.11 25.55 -0.81
C VAL A 287 -43.88 25.03 0.59
N ALA A 288 -44.44 25.62 1.62
CA ALA A 288 -44.14 25.27 3.03
C ALA A 288 -44.36 23.78 3.35
N GLY A 289 -45.40 23.19 2.72
CA GLY A 289 -45.67 21.77 2.93
C GLY A 289 -44.72 20.81 2.24
N LEU A 290 -44.02 21.27 1.24
CA LEU A 290 -43.10 20.46 0.43
C LEU A 290 -41.68 20.42 1.03
N THR A 291 -41.33 21.44 1.81
CA THR A 291 -40.00 21.62 2.36
C THR A 291 -39.88 21.21 3.83
N THR A 292 -40.92 20.55 4.37
CA THR A 292 -40.93 20.07 5.76
C THR A 292 -41.11 18.54 5.79
N GLY A 293 -40.34 17.86 6.63
CA GLY A 293 -40.41 16.41 6.81
C GLY A 293 -39.44 15.65 5.91
N PRO A 294 -39.40 14.36 6.07
CA PRO A 294 -38.50 13.52 5.27
C PRO A 294 -39.03 13.39 3.83
N LEU A 295 -38.13 13.42 2.89
CA LEU A 295 -38.38 13.21 1.46
C LEU A 295 -38.28 11.72 1.18
N ALA A 296 -39.35 11.14 0.69
CA ALA A 296 -39.42 9.72 0.32
C ALA A 296 -40.48 9.55 -0.76
N ASP A 297 -40.23 8.70 -1.72
CA ASP A 297 -41.18 8.45 -2.83
C ASP A 297 -41.05 6.97 -3.25
N PRO A 298 -42.11 6.21 -3.32
CA PRO A 298 -42.09 4.83 -3.81
C PRO A 298 -41.49 4.64 -5.21
N ALA A 299 -41.38 5.72 -5.99
CA ALA A 299 -40.66 5.64 -7.30
C ALA A 299 -39.13 5.51 -7.11
N PHE A 300 -38.61 5.86 -5.96
CA PHE A 300 -37.18 5.84 -5.62
C PHE A 300 -36.97 5.07 -4.31
N PRO A 301 -37.24 3.75 -4.33
CA PRO A 301 -37.25 2.96 -3.09
C PRO A 301 -35.89 2.91 -2.40
N GLY A 302 -35.91 2.71 -1.10
CA GLY A 302 -34.75 2.51 -0.28
C GLY A 302 -33.96 3.76 0.04
N VAL A 303 -34.47 4.96 -0.34
CA VAL A 303 -33.78 6.21 0.01
C VAL A 303 -34.74 7.16 0.69
N THR A 304 -34.33 7.72 1.83
CA THR A 304 -35.04 8.83 2.49
C THR A 304 -34.06 9.96 2.79
N ILE A 305 -34.55 11.20 2.67
CA ILE A 305 -33.73 12.41 2.94
C ILE A 305 -34.47 13.28 3.96
N ASP A 306 -33.84 13.55 5.10
CA ASP A 306 -34.35 14.55 6.05
C ASP A 306 -33.84 15.92 5.61
N LEU A 307 -34.73 16.69 5.03
CA LEU A 307 -34.43 18.02 4.50
C LEU A 307 -33.99 19.03 5.56
N THR A 308 -34.28 18.76 6.85
CA THR A 308 -33.95 19.71 7.93
C THR A 308 -32.51 19.53 8.41
N THR A 309 -32.00 18.32 8.32
CA THR A 309 -30.64 17.97 8.81
C THR A 309 -29.67 17.67 7.66
N GLY A 310 -30.19 17.34 6.48
CA GLY A 310 -29.41 16.84 5.37
C GLY A 310 -29.06 15.36 5.51
N ALA A 311 -29.67 14.65 6.48
CA ALA A 311 -29.41 13.24 6.68
C ALA A 311 -30.07 12.40 5.59
N VAL A 312 -29.29 11.51 5.01
CA VAL A 312 -29.74 10.51 4.03
C VAL A 312 -29.67 9.15 4.68
N ASN A 313 -30.74 8.40 4.58
CA ASN A 313 -30.78 6.99 4.98
C ASN A 313 -31.03 6.14 3.75
N VAL A 314 -30.23 5.11 3.57
CA VAL A 314 -30.28 4.19 2.45
C VAL A 314 -30.56 2.79 3.01
N ASP A 315 -31.75 2.30 2.75
CA ASP A 315 -32.18 0.93 3.12
C ASP A 315 -31.75 0.00 1.95
N LEU A 316 -30.70 -0.77 2.19
CA LEU A 316 -30.14 -1.64 1.17
C LEU A 316 -31.09 -2.78 0.79
N ASP A 317 -31.95 -3.23 1.72
CA ASP A 317 -32.89 -4.32 1.45
C ASP A 317 -33.97 -3.91 0.44
N GLU A 318 -34.32 -2.63 0.40
CA GLU A 318 -35.26 -2.09 -0.62
C GLU A 318 -34.58 -1.85 -1.98
N ILE A 319 -33.23 -1.72 -2.00
CA ILE A 319 -32.49 -1.43 -3.23
C ILE A 319 -32.01 -2.73 -3.91
N THR A 320 -31.56 -3.69 -3.09
CA THR A 320 -31.00 -4.95 -3.61
C THR A 320 -31.34 -6.08 -2.66
N ALA A 321 -31.49 -7.28 -3.19
CA ALA A 321 -31.73 -8.44 -2.33
C ALA A 321 -30.51 -8.66 -1.41
N LEU A 322 -30.76 -8.81 -0.11
CA LEU A 322 -29.72 -9.20 0.85
C LEU A 322 -29.69 -10.70 1.06
N ASN A 323 -30.78 -11.42 0.73
CA ASN A 323 -30.94 -12.84 1.02
C ASN A 323 -31.13 -13.67 -0.25
N GLY A 324 -30.78 -14.96 -0.19
CA GLY A 324 -30.94 -15.90 -1.29
C GLY A 324 -29.95 -15.72 -2.42
N LEU A 325 -28.85 -15.01 -2.15
CA LEU A 325 -27.81 -14.72 -3.16
C LEU A 325 -26.77 -15.85 -3.22
N PRO A 326 -26.05 -15.98 -4.34
CA PRO A 326 -24.94 -16.95 -4.45
C PRO A 326 -23.83 -16.68 -3.43
N ALA A 327 -23.03 -17.70 -3.14
CA ALA A 327 -21.90 -17.60 -2.23
C ALA A 327 -20.92 -16.48 -2.67
N ASN A 328 -20.42 -15.74 -1.70
CA ASN A 328 -19.41 -14.70 -1.88
C ASN A 328 -19.91 -13.54 -2.75
N THR A 329 -21.20 -13.15 -2.62
CA THR A 329 -21.76 -12.04 -3.38
C THR A 329 -21.46 -10.71 -2.71
N GLU A 330 -20.87 -9.79 -3.47
CA GLU A 330 -20.67 -8.40 -3.05
C GLU A 330 -21.99 -7.62 -3.24
N ILE A 331 -22.42 -6.91 -2.18
CA ILE A 331 -23.66 -6.12 -2.19
C ILE A 331 -23.42 -4.71 -2.78
N LEU A 332 -22.38 -4.01 -2.31
CA LEU A 332 -22.13 -2.62 -2.73
C LEU A 332 -21.40 -2.56 -4.07
N THR A 333 -21.97 -3.23 -5.08
CA THR A 333 -21.41 -3.15 -6.43
C THR A 333 -21.58 -1.74 -7.01
N PRO A 334 -20.80 -1.38 -8.04
CA PRO A 334 -21.01 -0.10 -8.73
C PRO A 334 -22.44 0.07 -9.25
N ALA A 335 -23.14 -1.01 -9.61
CA ALA A 335 -24.53 -0.94 -10.03
C ALA A 335 -25.47 -0.51 -8.89
N VAL A 336 -25.26 -1.07 -7.69
CA VAL A 336 -26.04 -0.71 -6.49
C VAL A 336 -25.75 0.74 -6.11
N ILE A 337 -24.48 1.15 -6.08
CA ILE A 337 -24.09 2.54 -5.76
C ILE A 337 -24.72 3.53 -6.77
N ASN A 338 -24.74 3.17 -8.05
CA ASN A 338 -25.39 3.97 -9.08
C ASN A 338 -26.92 4.06 -8.87
N THR A 339 -27.55 2.98 -8.38
CA THR A 339 -28.98 3.00 -8.05
C THR A 339 -29.26 3.93 -6.87
N ILE A 340 -28.44 3.87 -5.83
CA ILE A 340 -28.50 4.78 -4.68
C ILE A 340 -28.41 6.24 -5.18
N SER A 341 -27.41 6.52 -5.98
CA SER A 341 -27.17 7.87 -6.56
C SER A 341 -28.38 8.34 -7.41
N ALA A 342 -28.93 7.44 -8.22
CA ALA A 342 -30.08 7.74 -9.07
C ALA A 342 -31.35 8.01 -8.24
N ASN A 343 -31.55 7.25 -7.14
CA ASN A 343 -32.69 7.44 -6.26
C ASN A 343 -32.59 8.77 -5.49
N ILE A 344 -31.40 9.11 -4.99
CA ILE A 344 -31.14 10.42 -4.37
C ILE A 344 -31.45 11.54 -5.36
N LEU A 345 -30.92 11.46 -6.58
CA LEU A 345 -31.17 12.45 -7.64
C LEU A 345 -32.64 12.52 -7.97
N GLY A 346 -33.34 11.40 -8.09
CA GLY A 346 -34.75 11.32 -8.38
C GLY A 346 -35.61 12.04 -7.33
N LEU A 347 -35.33 11.79 -6.04
CA LEU A 347 -36.01 12.44 -4.93
C LEU A 347 -35.83 13.97 -4.97
N ILE A 348 -34.60 14.45 -5.19
CA ILE A 348 -34.30 15.89 -5.24
C ILE A 348 -35.01 16.52 -6.47
N THR A 349 -34.99 15.82 -7.61
CA THR A 349 -35.64 16.27 -8.82
C THR A 349 -37.16 16.35 -8.60
N SER A 350 -37.77 15.32 -8.01
CA SER A 350 -39.20 15.29 -7.70
C SER A 350 -39.58 16.46 -6.79
N LEU A 351 -38.80 16.71 -5.73
CA LEU A 351 -39.03 17.87 -4.86
C LEU A 351 -38.98 19.18 -5.65
N THR A 352 -38.00 19.34 -6.53
CA THR A 352 -37.83 20.57 -7.31
C THR A 352 -39.03 20.77 -8.26
N ASP A 353 -39.45 19.69 -8.94
CA ASP A 353 -40.61 19.70 -9.84
C ASP A 353 -41.89 20.09 -9.08
N ASP A 354 -42.09 19.53 -7.88
CA ASP A 354 -43.26 19.85 -7.04
C ASP A 354 -43.21 21.30 -6.56
N VAL A 355 -42.04 21.80 -6.17
CA VAL A 355 -41.87 23.20 -5.77
C VAL A 355 -42.14 24.13 -6.98
N GLU A 356 -41.57 23.82 -8.16
CA GLU A 356 -41.81 24.57 -9.38
C GLU A 356 -43.30 24.57 -9.74
N ALA A 357 -43.97 23.42 -9.68
CA ALA A 357 -45.40 23.31 -9.99
C ALA A 357 -46.23 24.11 -9.01
N ALA A 358 -45.93 24.06 -7.71
CA ALA A 358 -46.64 24.83 -6.68
C ALA A 358 -46.46 26.34 -6.89
N LEU A 359 -45.22 26.77 -7.16
CA LEU A 359 -44.92 28.19 -7.42
C LEU A 359 -45.60 28.67 -8.70
N LEU A 360 -45.54 27.91 -9.79
CA LEU A 360 -46.22 28.25 -11.06
C LEU A 360 -47.73 28.33 -10.86
N ALA A 361 -48.32 27.41 -10.12
CA ALA A 361 -49.75 27.42 -9.80
C ALA A 361 -50.12 28.68 -9.02
N ALA A 362 -49.31 29.04 -8.02
CA ALA A 362 -49.52 30.22 -7.20
C ALA A 362 -49.43 31.51 -8.05
N VAL A 363 -48.33 31.64 -8.82
CA VAL A 363 -48.13 32.82 -9.69
C VAL A 363 -49.25 32.92 -10.74
N ASN A 364 -49.61 31.82 -11.39
CA ASN A 364 -50.65 31.82 -12.45
C ASN A 364 -52.03 32.14 -11.89
N SER A 365 -52.31 31.82 -10.63
CA SER A 365 -53.59 32.10 -9.99
C SER A 365 -53.72 33.54 -9.52
N ALA A 366 -52.62 34.30 -9.47
CA ALA A 366 -52.59 35.68 -9.00
C ALA A 366 -53.58 36.53 -9.79
N ALA A 367 -54.50 37.18 -9.09
CA ALA A 367 -55.55 38.03 -9.76
C ALA A 367 -54.87 39.30 -10.27
N VAL A 368 -55.27 39.68 -11.50
CA VAL A 368 -54.87 40.95 -12.15
C VAL A 368 -56.11 41.73 -12.36
N VAL A 369 -56.23 42.80 -11.61
CA VAL A 369 -57.45 43.70 -11.67
C VAL A 369 -57.01 45.14 -11.93
N GLY A 370 -57.65 45.83 -12.83
CA GLY A 370 -57.26 47.21 -13.07
C GLY A 370 -58.02 47.84 -14.20
N ASP A 371 -57.68 49.11 -14.38
CA ASP A 371 -58.32 49.91 -15.44
C ASP A 371 -57.32 50.88 -16.04
N ALA A 372 -57.64 51.38 -17.21
CA ALA A 372 -56.94 52.52 -17.79
C ALA A 372 -58.00 53.54 -18.31
N SER A 373 -57.67 54.79 -18.14
CA SER A 373 -58.51 55.90 -18.60
C SER A 373 -57.71 56.97 -19.32
N ILE A 374 -58.34 57.69 -20.19
CA ILE A 374 -57.81 58.90 -20.83
C ILE A 374 -58.57 60.12 -20.34
N SER A 375 -57.89 61.20 -20.08
CA SER A 375 -58.55 62.48 -19.69
C SER A 375 -58.92 63.25 -20.95
N VAL A 376 -60.16 63.36 -21.16
CA VAL A 376 -60.78 64.16 -22.28
C VAL A 376 -61.57 65.36 -21.73
N LEU A 377 -61.08 66.57 -21.95
CA LEU A 377 -61.68 67.85 -21.48
C LEU A 377 -61.83 67.84 -19.93
N GLY A 378 -60.93 67.15 -19.21
CA GLY A 378 -60.94 67.15 -17.73
C GLY A 378 -61.90 66.10 -17.16
N VAL A 379 -62.42 65.17 -17.99
CA VAL A 379 -63.24 64.03 -17.55
C VAL A 379 -62.49 62.78 -17.89
N ASP A 380 -62.25 61.90 -16.90
CA ASP A 380 -61.52 60.61 -17.11
C ASP A 380 -62.56 59.63 -17.72
N VAL A 381 -62.27 59.20 -18.93
CA VAL A 381 -63.06 58.22 -19.68
C VAL A 381 -62.35 56.85 -19.62
N PRO A 382 -62.94 55.83 -19.02
CA PRO A 382 -62.42 54.53 -19.03
C PRO A 382 -62.32 53.97 -20.45
N ILE A 383 -61.14 53.39 -20.80
CA ILE A 383 -60.85 52.79 -22.12
C ILE A 383 -60.53 51.32 -22.02
N LEU A 384 -60.21 50.84 -20.80
CA LEU A 384 -59.79 49.47 -20.56
C LEU A 384 -60.23 49.05 -19.16
N THR A 385 -60.71 47.81 -19.02
CA THR A 385 -60.80 47.12 -17.71
C THR A 385 -60.20 45.74 -17.86
N ILE A 386 -59.46 45.35 -16.79
CA ILE A 386 -58.88 44.06 -16.69
C ILE A 386 -59.40 43.40 -15.40
N ASN A 387 -59.91 42.17 -15.52
CA ASN A 387 -60.26 41.34 -14.36
C ASN A 387 -60.04 39.88 -14.76
N THR A 388 -58.80 39.40 -14.50
CA THR A 388 -58.31 38.10 -14.99
C THR A 388 -57.25 37.60 -14.05
N THR A 389 -56.46 36.64 -14.50
CA THR A 389 -55.27 36.10 -13.72
C THR A 389 -54.02 36.21 -14.58
N VAL A 390 -52.84 36.11 -13.87
CA VAL A 390 -51.54 36.09 -14.53
C VAL A 390 -51.46 34.94 -15.55
N GLY A 391 -51.91 33.75 -15.18
CA GLY A 391 -51.90 32.59 -16.07
C GLY A 391 -52.75 32.75 -17.30
N ALA A 392 -53.94 33.40 -17.17
CA ALA A 392 -54.82 33.69 -18.32
C ALA A 392 -54.16 34.67 -19.31
N LEU A 393 -53.53 35.75 -18.79
CA LEU A 393 -52.79 36.70 -19.62
C LEU A 393 -51.60 36.02 -20.35
N LEU A 394 -50.85 35.15 -19.65
CA LEU A 394 -49.71 34.41 -20.25
C LEU A 394 -50.22 33.45 -21.35
N ALA A 395 -51.41 32.84 -21.15
CA ALA A 395 -52.00 31.94 -22.15
C ALA A 395 -52.60 32.71 -23.36
N GLY A 396 -52.56 34.03 -23.34
CA GLY A 396 -53.16 34.88 -24.42
C GLY A 396 -54.64 34.99 -24.32
N ASP A 397 -55.26 34.62 -23.19
CA ASP A 397 -56.69 34.63 -23.01
C ASP A 397 -57.17 36.09 -22.82
N THR A 398 -58.04 36.53 -23.68
CA THR A 398 -58.63 37.88 -23.65
C THR A 398 -59.89 37.97 -22.78
N THR A 399 -60.37 36.85 -22.24
CA THR A 399 -61.55 36.84 -21.32
C THR A 399 -61.15 37.65 -20.06
N GLY A 400 -61.99 38.59 -19.72
CA GLY A 400 -61.76 39.54 -18.63
C GLY A 400 -60.97 40.80 -19.01
N VAL A 401 -60.57 40.95 -20.28
CA VAL A 401 -59.92 42.18 -20.78
C VAL A 401 -60.89 42.88 -21.72
N THR A 402 -61.50 43.92 -21.27
CA THR A 402 -62.54 44.65 -22.02
C THR A 402 -62.01 46.00 -22.45
N LEU A 403 -61.97 46.22 -23.76
CA LEU A 403 -61.67 47.52 -24.34
C LEU A 403 -63.03 48.28 -24.55
N LEU A 404 -63.15 49.39 -23.89
CA LEU A 404 -64.40 50.27 -23.94
C LEU A 404 -64.32 51.19 -25.14
N GLY A 405 -65.17 50.93 -26.09
CA GLY A 405 -65.45 51.37 -27.46
C GLY A 405 -65.27 52.81 -27.88
N LEU A 406 -64.06 53.32 -27.92
CA LEU A 406 -63.81 54.70 -28.46
C LEU A 406 -63.22 54.67 -29.89
N GLY A 407 -63.24 53.49 -30.56
CA GLY A 407 -62.72 53.41 -31.94
C GLY A 407 -61.25 53.80 -32.01
N LEU A 408 -60.51 53.52 -30.93
CA LEU A 408 -59.15 53.91 -30.78
C LEU A 408 -58.29 52.92 -31.61
N GLY A 409 -57.86 53.17 -32.74
CA GLY A 409 -57.15 52.35 -33.71
C GLY A 409 -56.00 51.52 -33.19
N LEU A 410 -56.22 50.80 -32.07
CA LEU A 410 -55.29 49.83 -31.54
C LEU A 410 -55.31 48.61 -32.47
N GLY A 411 -54.33 48.54 -33.32
CA GLY A 411 -54.19 47.40 -34.25
C GLY A 411 -53.98 46.05 -33.48
N GLY A 412 -55.05 45.25 -33.55
CA GLY A 412 -54.97 43.93 -32.84
C GLY A 412 -55.93 43.82 -31.66
N GLY A 413 -56.52 44.94 -31.14
CA GLY A 413 -57.48 44.87 -30.05
C GLY A 413 -56.96 44.27 -28.75
N ALA A 414 -57.80 43.54 -28.00
CA ALA A 414 -57.51 42.98 -26.72
C ALA A 414 -56.34 41.95 -26.81
N ALA A 415 -56.21 41.19 -27.91
CA ALA A 415 -55.19 40.23 -28.10
C ALA A 415 -53.80 40.86 -28.15
N ALA A 416 -53.61 41.97 -28.83
CA ALA A 416 -52.36 42.71 -28.90
C ALA A 416 -51.94 43.25 -27.51
N LEU A 417 -52.96 43.70 -26.77
CA LEU A 417 -52.74 44.20 -25.40
C LEU A 417 -52.32 43.10 -24.46
N VAL A 418 -52.99 41.95 -24.48
CA VAL A 418 -52.65 40.79 -23.67
C VAL A 418 -51.27 40.35 -24.02
N ALA A 419 -50.88 40.26 -25.30
CA ALA A 419 -49.55 39.92 -25.72
C ALA A 419 -48.47 40.90 -25.19
N ALA A 420 -48.78 42.18 -25.12
CA ALA A 420 -47.87 43.18 -24.57
C ALA A 420 -47.69 43.02 -23.04
N LEU A 421 -48.74 42.66 -22.32
CA LEU A 421 -48.73 42.47 -20.89
C LEU A 421 -48.05 41.14 -20.50
N ALA A 422 -48.01 40.19 -21.41
CA ALA A 422 -47.35 38.89 -21.14
C ALA A 422 -45.84 39.02 -20.88
N ALA A 423 -45.18 40.00 -21.49
CA ALA A 423 -43.69 40.12 -21.37
C ALA A 423 -43.24 40.41 -19.95
N PRO A 424 -43.79 41.31 -19.13
CA PRO A 424 -43.39 41.44 -17.74
C PRO A 424 -43.84 40.23 -16.87
N LEU A 425 -44.96 39.58 -17.25
CA LEU A 425 -45.44 38.42 -16.49
C LEU A 425 -44.55 37.18 -16.68
N SER A 426 -44.01 37.00 -17.89
CA SER A 426 -43.13 35.86 -18.16
C SER A 426 -41.86 35.89 -17.31
N LEU A 427 -41.39 37.05 -16.83
CA LEU A 427 -40.23 37.17 -15.97
C LEU A 427 -40.40 36.36 -14.65
N ALA A 428 -41.64 36.38 -14.11
CA ALA A 428 -41.91 35.61 -12.89
C ALA A 428 -41.93 34.10 -13.17
N THR A 429 -42.57 33.68 -14.29
CA THR A 429 -42.58 32.23 -14.64
C THR A 429 -41.23 31.75 -15.10
N ASP A 430 -40.41 32.56 -15.78
CA ASP A 430 -39.05 32.21 -16.19
C ASP A 430 -38.17 32.06 -14.97
N ALA A 431 -38.36 32.87 -13.92
CA ALA A 431 -37.63 32.77 -12.67
C ALA A 431 -37.98 31.47 -11.90
N VAL A 432 -39.24 31.03 -11.97
CA VAL A 432 -39.65 29.74 -11.40
C VAL A 432 -39.00 28.61 -12.19
N ASN A 433 -39.08 28.65 -13.51
CA ASN A 433 -38.49 27.58 -14.36
C ASN A 433 -36.97 27.49 -14.27
N ALA A 434 -36.31 28.51 -13.72
CA ALA A 434 -34.87 28.49 -13.48
C ALA A 434 -34.50 27.86 -12.12
N LEU A 435 -35.46 27.43 -11.33
CA LEU A 435 -35.22 26.89 -9.99
C LEU A 435 -34.30 25.65 -10.03
N SER A 436 -34.53 24.74 -10.97
CA SER A 436 -33.74 23.52 -11.17
C SER A 436 -32.26 23.85 -11.38
N ASP A 437 -31.93 24.85 -12.20
CA ASP A 437 -30.56 25.25 -12.50
C ASP A 437 -29.87 25.96 -11.31
N THR A 438 -30.65 26.69 -10.49
CA THR A 438 -30.10 27.53 -9.43
C THR A 438 -30.00 26.83 -8.08
N VAL A 439 -30.84 25.80 -7.84
CA VAL A 439 -30.89 25.10 -6.55
C VAL A 439 -30.47 23.66 -6.71
N LEU A 440 -31.06 22.90 -7.64
CA LEU A 440 -30.79 21.48 -7.80
C LEU A 440 -29.38 21.22 -8.31
N ALA A 441 -28.96 21.89 -9.38
CA ALA A 441 -27.67 21.57 -10.00
C ALA A 441 -26.46 21.73 -9.07
N PRO A 442 -26.35 22.79 -8.25
CA PRO A 442 -25.24 22.86 -7.29
C PRO A 442 -25.21 21.71 -6.29
N THR A 443 -26.36 21.34 -5.71
CA THR A 443 -26.48 20.26 -4.73
C THR A 443 -26.05 18.92 -5.34
N VAL A 444 -26.61 18.61 -6.51
CA VAL A 444 -26.31 17.36 -7.23
C VAL A 444 -24.84 17.28 -7.63
N ASN A 445 -24.28 18.40 -8.14
CA ASN A 445 -22.90 18.42 -8.63
C ASN A 445 -21.86 18.33 -7.50
N THR A 446 -22.25 18.54 -6.26
CA THR A 446 -21.34 18.36 -5.11
C THR A 446 -21.50 16.98 -4.50
N LEU A 447 -22.72 16.49 -4.31
CA LEU A 447 -22.99 15.25 -3.59
C LEU A 447 -22.68 13.98 -4.41
N LEU A 448 -23.25 13.87 -5.62
CA LEU A 448 -23.17 12.62 -6.37
C LEU A 448 -21.71 12.20 -6.73
N PRO A 449 -20.83 13.14 -7.15
CA PRO A 449 -19.44 12.75 -7.41
C PRO A 449 -18.65 12.32 -6.18
N ALA A 450 -19.16 12.63 -4.97
CA ALA A 450 -18.52 12.21 -3.73
C ALA A 450 -18.92 10.79 -3.32
N LEU A 451 -20.13 10.37 -3.71
CA LEU A 451 -20.75 9.15 -3.16
C LEU A 451 -20.04 7.87 -3.63
N GLU A 452 -19.82 7.69 -4.94
CA GLU A 452 -19.24 6.47 -5.50
C GLU A 452 -17.82 6.19 -4.97
N PRO A 453 -16.87 7.15 -5.02
CA PRO A 453 -15.52 6.84 -4.52
C PRO A 453 -15.50 6.56 -3.02
N VAL A 454 -16.32 7.23 -2.23
CA VAL A 454 -16.33 6.98 -0.79
C VAL A 454 -16.88 5.58 -0.50
N LEU A 455 -18.06 5.25 -1.01
CA LEU A 455 -18.67 3.95 -0.72
C LEU A 455 -17.84 2.80 -1.26
N SER A 456 -17.26 2.92 -2.47
CA SER A 456 -16.50 1.84 -3.09
C SER A 456 -15.11 1.63 -2.46
N GLU A 457 -14.51 2.69 -1.90
CA GLU A 457 -13.16 2.60 -1.30
C GLU A 457 -13.19 2.33 0.21
N VAL A 458 -14.27 2.73 0.89
CA VAL A 458 -14.37 2.57 2.35
C VAL A 458 -14.96 1.23 2.74
N LEU A 459 -15.93 0.73 1.99
CA LEU A 459 -16.80 -0.34 2.50
C LEU A 459 -17.06 -1.41 1.45
N THR A 460 -16.84 -2.66 1.85
CA THR A 460 -17.25 -3.84 1.07
C THR A 460 -18.17 -4.69 1.94
N LEU A 461 -19.32 -5.08 1.40
CA LEU A 461 -20.30 -5.93 2.07
C LEU A 461 -20.46 -7.22 1.27
N THR A 462 -19.92 -8.32 1.79
CA THR A 462 -20.01 -9.63 1.13
C THR A 462 -20.96 -10.53 1.91
N VAL A 463 -22.03 -10.96 1.29
CA VAL A 463 -22.98 -11.88 1.91
C VAL A 463 -22.63 -13.32 1.57
N THR A 464 -23.10 -14.25 2.45
CA THR A 464 -22.85 -15.69 2.32
C THR A 464 -21.38 -15.98 1.96
N ASN A 465 -20.47 -15.39 2.78
CA ASN A 465 -19.04 -15.59 2.54
C ASN A 465 -18.66 -17.01 2.94
N GLN A 466 -18.45 -17.86 1.92
CA GLN A 466 -18.18 -19.28 2.07
C GLN A 466 -16.74 -19.63 1.74
N SER A 467 -16.16 -20.48 2.56
CA SER A 467 -14.83 -21.04 2.32
C SER A 467 -14.74 -22.46 2.86
N THR A 468 -13.80 -23.23 2.31
CA THR A 468 -13.46 -24.55 2.87
C THR A 468 -11.94 -24.62 2.99
N VAL A 469 -11.46 -24.78 4.22
CA VAL A 469 -10.04 -24.86 4.51
C VAL A 469 -9.79 -26.11 5.35
N ALA A 470 -8.91 -26.98 4.88
CA ALA A 470 -8.56 -28.23 5.58
C ALA A 470 -9.81 -29.08 5.93
N GLY A 471 -10.80 -29.09 5.04
CA GLY A 471 -12.03 -29.85 5.22
C GLY A 471 -13.09 -29.18 6.12
N VAL A 472 -12.78 -28.04 6.72
CA VAL A 472 -13.75 -27.27 7.53
C VAL A 472 -14.45 -26.28 6.61
N PHE A 473 -15.76 -26.41 6.48
CA PHE A 473 -16.61 -25.48 5.74
C PHE A 473 -17.04 -24.36 6.67
N THR A 474 -16.88 -23.14 6.22
CA THR A 474 -17.28 -21.93 6.92
C THR A 474 -18.34 -21.19 6.11
N GLU A 475 -19.43 -20.83 6.77
CA GLU A 475 -20.46 -19.91 6.30
C GLU A 475 -20.39 -18.65 7.16
N THR A 476 -20.22 -17.49 6.54
CA THR A 476 -20.37 -16.20 7.23
C THR A 476 -21.50 -15.43 6.56
N ALA A 477 -22.54 -15.12 7.31
CA ALA A 477 -23.73 -14.47 6.76
C ALA A 477 -23.40 -13.12 6.12
N LEU A 478 -22.62 -12.30 6.83
CA LEU A 478 -22.17 -11.01 6.33
C LEU A 478 -20.72 -10.75 6.73
N ARG A 479 -19.89 -10.46 5.75
CA ARG A 479 -18.52 -9.99 5.94
C ARG A 479 -18.48 -8.52 5.58
N VAL A 480 -18.14 -7.68 6.54
CA VAL A 480 -17.94 -6.25 6.36
C VAL A 480 -16.45 -5.99 6.34
N THR A 481 -15.95 -5.45 5.24
CA THR A 481 -14.55 -5.04 5.16
C THR A 481 -14.50 -3.52 5.03
N VAL A 482 -13.82 -2.88 5.97
CA VAL A 482 -13.61 -1.43 5.97
C VAL A 482 -12.19 -1.17 5.49
N LEU A 483 -12.04 -0.32 4.48
CA LEU A 483 -10.77 -0.06 3.78
C LEU A 483 -10.22 -1.33 3.11
N PRO A 484 -10.95 -1.91 2.16
CA PRO A 484 -10.57 -3.21 1.57
C PRO A 484 -9.18 -3.22 0.91
N THR A 485 -8.68 -2.08 0.47
CA THR A 485 -7.33 -1.99 -0.13
C THR A 485 -6.20 -1.92 0.91
N ALA A 486 -6.54 -1.55 2.15
CA ALA A 486 -5.56 -1.39 3.24
C ALA A 486 -5.67 -2.48 4.30
N ASP A 487 -6.65 -3.40 4.19
CA ASP A 487 -6.95 -4.47 5.15
C ASP A 487 -7.06 -3.94 6.59
N ALA A 488 -7.69 -2.76 6.73
CA ALA A 488 -7.74 -2.10 8.03
C ALA A 488 -8.67 -2.79 9.02
N LEU A 489 -9.77 -3.35 8.54
CA LEU A 489 -10.75 -4.03 9.41
C LEU A 489 -11.55 -5.03 8.60
N GLU A 490 -11.68 -6.24 9.15
CA GLU A 490 -12.62 -7.25 8.66
C GLU A 490 -13.49 -7.67 9.82
N LEU A 491 -14.81 -7.55 9.66
CA LEU A 491 -15.82 -8.03 10.61
C LEU A 491 -16.62 -9.12 9.93
N ASN A 492 -16.68 -10.28 10.56
CA ASN A 492 -17.47 -11.41 10.12
C ASN A 492 -18.63 -11.58 11.11
N LEU A 493 -19.85 -11.49 10.61
CA LEU A 493 -21.08 -11.53 11.38
C LEU A 493 -21.89 -12.76 10.99
N GLY A 494 -22.37 -13.47 12.01
CA GLY A 494 -23.13 -14.68 11.76
C GLY A 494 -22.28 -15.81 11.18
N THR A 495 -21.13 -16.12 11.80
CA THR A 495 -20.24 -17.19 11.31
C THR A 495 -20.64 -18.53 11.90
N ALA A 496 -20.63 -19.54 11.04
CA ALA A 496 -20.88 -20.93 11.40
C ALA A 496 -19.89 -21.83 10.67
N ARG A 497 -19.36 -22.83 11.36
CA ARG A 497 -18.39 -23.76 10.76
C ARG A 497 -18.82 -25.20 11.04
N VAL A 498 -18.58 -26.09 10.08
CA VAL A 498 -18.77 -27.54 10.23
C VAL A 498 -17.63 -28.29 9.52
N GLY A 499 -17.35 -29.50 10.01
CA GLY A 499 -16.30 -30.36 9.46
C GLY A 499 -15.10 -30.38 10.44
N VAL A 500 -14.17 -31.26 10.35
CA VAL A 500 -14.07 -32.34 9.34
C VAL A 500 -15.08 -33.43 9.73
N ASN A 501 -16.09 -33.71 8.89
CA ASN A 501 -17.08 -34.76 9.17
C ASN A 501 -16.76 -36.00 8.33
N ALA A 502 -16.43 -37.09 8.99
CA ALA A 502 -16.00 -38.30 8.31
C ALA A 502 -16.59 -39.52 8.95
N LEU A 503 -17.22 -40.40 8.16
CA LEU A 503 -17.53 -41.75 8.66
C LEU A 503 -16.19 -42.41 9.03
N ASN A 504 -16.18 -43.12 10.13
CA ASN A 504 -14.99 -43.82 10.66
C ASN A 504 -14.63 -45.00 9.78
N VAL A 505 -14.05 -44.75 8.64
CA VAL A 505 -13.62 -45.76 7.63
C VAL A 505 -12.12 -45.55 7.36
N ALA A 506 -11.34 -46.62 7.50
CA ALA A 506 -9.90 -46.55 7.29
C ALA A 506 -9.55 -45.89 5.95
N PRO A 507 -8.58 -44.96 5.95
CA PRO A 507 -8.25 -44.18 4.75
C PRO A 507 -7.65 -45.04 3.66
N VAL A 508 -7.86 -44.67 2.41
CA VAL A 508 -7.26 -45.35 1.25
C VAL A 508 -6.55 -44.33 0.41
N ALA A 509 -5.22 -44.37 0.37
CA ALA A 509 -4.40 -43.55 -0.50
C ALA A 509 -4.15 -44.26 -1.83
N THR A 510 -4.32 -43.53 -2.95
CA THR A 510 -4.19 -44.12 -4.29
C THR A 510 -3.03 -43.58 -5.10
N ALA A 511 -2.58 -42.31 -4.83
CA ALA A 511 -1.45 -41.75 -5.57
C ALA A 511 -0.82 -40.59 -4.80
N LEU A 512 0.47 -40.31 -5.12
CA LEU A 512 1.20 -39.11 -4.73
C LEU A 512 1.46 -38.26 -5.98
N VAL A 513 1.19 -36.99 -5.91
CA VAL A 513 1.44 -36.06 -7.03
C VAL A 513 2.13 -34.81 -6.53
N PRO A 514 3.40 -34.58 -6.91
CA PRO A 514 4.31 -35.53 -7.58
C PRO A 514 4.73 -36.69 -6.67
N SER A 515 5.24 -37.77 -7.26
CA SER A 515 5.76 -38.95 -6.53
C SER A 515 7.28 -38.89 -6.36
N SER A 516 7.92 -37.76 -6.66
CA SER A 516 9.35 -37.59 -6.44
C SER A 516 9.67 -36.11 -6.24
N GLY A 517 10.79 -35.85 -5.56
CA GLY A 517 11.29 -34.51 -5.33
C GLY A 517 12.75 -34.56 -4.85
N PRO A 518 13.40 -33.41 -4.73
CA PRO A 518 14.81 -33.35 -4.35
C PRO A 518 15.04 -33.74 -2.88
N GLU A 519 16.24 -34.28 -2.63
CA GLU A 519 16.67 -34.65 -1.27
C GLU A 519 16.65 -33.47 -0.28
N THR A 520 16.72 -32.23 -0.78
CA THR A 520 16.63 -31.03 0.06
C THR A 520 15.24 -30.80 0.63
N GLY A 521 14.25 -31.59 0.21
CA GLY A 521 12.87 -31.42 0.63
C GLY A 521 12.17 -30.22 -0.02
N GLY A 522 11.08 -29.76 0.59
CA GLY A 522 10.37 -28.56 0.12
C GLY A 522 9.41 -28.82 -1.05
N THR A 523 9.23 -30.06 -1.48
CA THR A 523 8.27 -30.39 -2.56
C THR A 523 6.86 -30.45 -1.99
N PRO A 524 5.90 -29.61 -2.47
CA PRO A 524 4.51 -29.79 -2.10
C PRO A 524 3.95 -31.04 -2.81
N VAL A 525 3.35 -31.92 -2.04
CA VAL A 525 2.83 -33.20 -2.53
C VAL A 525 1.35 -33.29 -2.16
N THR A 526 0.54 -33.73 -3.11
CA THR A 526 -0.86 -34.06 -2.89
C THR A 526 -1.00 -35.59 -2.84
N ILE A 527 -1.59 -36.10 -1.75
CA ILE A 527 -2.03 -37.50 -1.66
C ILE A 527 -3.47 -37.53 -2.14
N THR A 528 -3.78 -38.38 -3.10
CA THR A 528 -5.17 -38.58 -3.53
C THR A 528 -5.69 -39.92 -3.02
N GLY A 529 -7.01 -39.98 -2.71
CA GLY A 529 -7.57 -41.18 -2.12
C GLY A 529 -9.04 -41.05 -1.71
N SER A 530 -9.38 -41.58 -0.54
CA SER A 530 -10.71 -41.42 0.08
C SER A 530 -10.60 -41.73 1.58
N GLY A 531 -11.58 -41.23 2.35
CA GLY A 531 -11.62 -41.40 3.80
C GLY A 531 -10.59 -40.59 4.53
N PHE A 532 -10.21 -39.42 4.00
CA PHE A 532 -9.16 -38.60 4.60
C PHE A 532 -9.64 -37.68 5.72
N PHE A 533 -10.93 -37.45 5.81
CA PHE A 533 -11.44 -36.74 6.99
C PHE A 533 -11.16 -37.59 8.22
N GLY A 534 -10.69 -36.98 9.28
CA GLY A 534 -10.27 -37.70 10.47
C GLY A 534 -8.80 -38.13 10.48
N THR A 535 -8.03 -37.82 9.41
CA THR A 535 -6.58 -38.12 9.38
C THR A 535 -5.87 -37.49 10.59
N THR A 536 -5.18 -38.36 11.35
CA THR A 536 -4.47 -37.98 12.56
C THR A 536 -2.97 -37.83 12.31
N ASP A 537 -2.44 -38.48 11.26
CA ASP A 537 -1.00 -38.41 10.97
C ASP A 537 -0.75 -38.71 9.50
N VAL A 538 0.30 -38.06 8.97
CA VAL A 538 0.93 -38.39 7.69
C VAL A 538 2.41 -38.58 7.96
N THR A 539 2.92 -39.75 7.62
CA THR A 539 4.35 -40.02 7.80
C THR A 539 5.05 -40.24 6.46
N ILE A 540 6.31 -39.81 6.39
CA ILE A 540 7.21 -40.17 5.28
C ILE A 540 8.46 -40.79 5.91
N ASP A 541 8.75 -42.03 5.47
CA ASP A 541 9.77 -42.90 6.09
C ASP A 541 9.59 -43.05 7.61
N GLY A 542 8.29 -43.11 8.05
CA GLY A 542 7.95 -43.26 9.46
C GLY A 542 8.11 -41.99 10.31
N VAL A 543 8.41 -40.85 9.70
CA VAL A 543 8.52 -39.55 10.40
C VAL A 543 7.30 -38.70 10.08
N SER A 544 6.59 -38.22 11.10
CA SER A 544 5.39 -37.40 10.93
C SER A 544 5.75 -36.06 10.29
N VAL A 545 4.92 -35.61 9.35
CA VAL A 545 5.07 -34.32 8.67
C VAL A 545 3.79 -33.49 8.82
N PRO A 546 3.90 -32.18 8.88
CA PRO A 546 2.73 -31.30 8.85
C PRO A 546 1.96 -31.50 7.54
N PHE A 547 0.63 -31.57 7.65
CA PHE A 547 -0.24 -31.82 6.51
C PHE A 547 -1.53 -31.00 6.61
N VAL A 548 -2.26 -30.91 5.50
CA VAL A 548 -3.57 -30.27 5.44
C VAL A 548 -4.53 -31.23 4.70
N VAL A 549 -5.62 -31.58 5.37
CA VAL A 549 -6.72 -32.30 4.70
C VAL A 549 -7.53 -31.25 3.92
N VAL A 550 -7.45 -31.33 2.60
CA VAL A 550 -8.16 -30.41 1.72
C VAL A 550 -9.63 -30.80 1.62
N ASP A 551 -9.86 -32.07 1.46
CA ASP A 551 -11.21 -32.69 1.42
C ASP A 551 -11.05 -34.20 1.67
N ASP A 552 -12.16 -34.95 1.60
CA ASP A 552 -12.14 -36.40 1.86
C ASP A 552 -11.29 -37.21 0.89
N ALA A 553 -10.91 -36.60 -0.24
CA ALA A 553 -10.14 -37.27 -1.29
C ALA A 553 -8.72 -36.74 -1.46
N ASN A 554 -8.36 -35.66 -0.76
CA ASN A 554 -7.07 -34.96 -0.98
C ASN A 554 -6.44 -34.48 0.33
N ILE A 555 -5.16 -34.82 0.52
CA ILE A 555 -4.29 -34.27 1.57
C ILE A 555 -3.10 -33.63 0.89
N THR A 556 -2.60 -32.52 1.44
CA THR A 556 -1.34 -31.92 0.99
C THR A 556 -0.34 -31.86 2.14
N PHE A 557 0.94 -32.06 1.81
CA PHE A 557 2.04 -31.91 2.73
C PHE A 557 3.27 -31.43 1.97
N THR A 558 4.32 -31.05 2.69
CA THR A 558 5.59 -30.64 2.09
C THR A 558 6.68 -31.61 2.56
N THR A 559 7.48 -32.12 1.62
CA THR A 559 8.49 -33.11 1.95
C THR A 559 9.59 -32.51 2.85
N PRO A 560 10.04 -33.27 3.86
CA PRO A 560 11.22 -32.87 4.66
C PRO A 560 12.51 -33.10 3.87
N VAL A 561 13.63 -32.63 4.40
CA VAL A 561 14.96 -33.02 3.92
C VAL A 561 15.16 -34.52 4.20
N HIS A 562 15.67 -35.25 3.21
CA HIS A 562 15.85 -36.71 3.32
C HIS A 562 16.99 -37.18 2.42
N VAL A 563 17.68 -38.27 2.79
CA VAL A 563 18.69 -38.85 1.93
C VAL A 563 18.04 -39.43 0.64
N PRO A 564 18.74 -39.42 -0.48
CA PRO A 564 18.16 -39.94 -1.73
C PRO A 564 17.72 -41.39 -1.60
N GLY A 565 16.54 -41.70 -2.16
CA GLY A 565 16.00 -43.06 -2.12
C GLY A 565 14.49 -43.09 -2.20
N VAL A 566 13.92 -44.25 -2.27
CA VAL A 566 12.49 -44.48 -2.26
C VAL A 566 12.05 -44.73 -0.83
N VAL A 567 11.05 -44.00 -0.37
CA VAL A 567 10.53 -44.08 1.00
C VAL A 567 9.00 -44.16 1.03
N PRO A 568 8.42 -44.86 2.03
CA PRO A 568 6.97 -44.96 2.12
C PRO A 568 6.32 -43.70 2.69
N VAL A 569 5.20 -43.31 2.14
CA VAL A 569 4.26 -42.34 2.68
C VAL A 569 3.03 -43.07 3.16
N VAL A 570 2.61 -42.81 4.41
CA VAL A 570 1.45 -43.47 5.02
C VAL A 570 0.56 -42.42 5.66
N VAL A 571 -0.76 -42.52 5.43
CA VAL A 571 -1.78 -41.72 6.09
C VAL A 571 -2.43 -42.59 7.16
N THR A 572 -2.63 -42.04 8.36
CA THR A 572 -3.23 -42.77 9.50
C THR A 572 -4.39 -41.97 10.06
N ASP A 573 -5.48 -42.66 10.39
CA ASP A 573 -6.62 -42.14 11.14
C ASP A 573 -6.99 -43.12 12.27
N PRO A 574 -8.02 -42.82 13.09
CA PRO A 574 -8.44 -43.74 14.15
C PRO A 574 -8.97 -45.10 13.64
N ALA A 575 -9.43 -45.20 12.40
CA ALA A 575 -9.91 -46.45 11.79
C ALA A 575 -8.78 -47.32 11.23
N GLY A 576 -7.60 -46.75 11.02
CA GLY A 576 -6.45 -47.49 10.49
C GLY A 576 -5.44 -46.67 9.72
N ALA A 577 -4.61 -47.36 8.94
CA ALA A 577 -3.57 -46.71 8.13
C ALA A 577 -3.65 -47.18 6.69
N THR A 578 -3.27 -46.35 5.76
CA THR A 578 -3.19 -46.71 4.32
C THR A 578 -2.09 -47.73 4.05
N ALA A 579 -2.21 -48.46 2.97
CA ALA A 579 -1.05 -49.09 2.36
C ALA A 579 -0.02 -47.97 2.01
N PRO A 580 1.30 -48.23 2.15
CA PRO A 580 2.30 -47.21 1.84
C PRO A 580 2.33 -46.90 0.35
N LEU A 581 2.51 -45.61 0.03
CA LEU A 581 2.81 -45.13 -1.32
C LEU A 581 4.27 -44.70 -1.40
N ASP A 582 4.95 -45.02 -2.46
CA ASP A 582 6.37 -44.72 -2.63
C ASP A 582 6.59 -43.29 -3.10
N PHE A 583 7.41 -42.55 -2.35
CA PHE A 583 7.96 -41.26 -2.77
C PHE A 583 9.46 -41.36 -3.00
N THR A 584 9.98 -40.81 -4.09
CA THR A 584 11.39 -40.92 -4.44
C THR A 584 12.10 -39.59 -4.18
N PHE A 585 13.02 -39.58 -3.20
CA PHE A 585 13.96 -38.47 -3.03
C PHE A 585 15.09 -38.61 -4.04
N THR A 586 15.25 -37.60 -4.89
CA THR A 586 16.31 -37.57 -5.90
C THR A 586 17.47 -36.78 -5.39
N PRO A 587 18.71 -37.21 -5.65
CA PRO A 587 19.88 -36.44 -5.25
C PRO A 587 19.92 -35.12 -6.03
N VAL A 588 20.50 -34.08 -5.46
CA VAL A 588 20.67 -32.77 -6.15
C VAL A 588 22.14 -32.38 -6.20
N THR A 589 22.48 -31.67 -7.29
CA THR A 589 23.82 -31.09 -7.39
C THR A 589 23.93 -29.96 -6.36
N VAL A 590 24.89 -30.07 -5.46
CA VAL A 590 25.16 -29.00 -4.49
C VAL A 590 26.62 -28.58 -4.66
N VAL A 591 26.87 -27.27 -4.77
CA VAL A 591 28.21 -26.69 -4.78
C VAL A 591 28.41 -26.07 -3.40
N THR A 592 29.46 -26.50 -2.68
CA THR A 592 29.72 -26.07 -1.31
C THR A 592 30.90 -25.11 -1.19
N ALA A 593 31.90 -25.22 -2.07
CA ALA A 593 33.05 -24.32 -2.04
C ALA A 593 33.80 -24.33 -3.36
N VAL A 594 34.51 -23.23 -3.59
CA VAL A 594 35.41 -23.06 -4.75
C VAL A 594 36.77 -22.56 -4.22
N VAL A 595 37.85 -23.22 -4.58
CA VAL A 595 39.19 -22.88 -4.06
C VAL A 595 40.20 -22.84 -5.21
N PRO A 596 40.91 -21.74 -5.43
CA PRO A 596 40.72 -20.42 -4.81
C PRO A 596 39.38 -19.78 -5.22
N SER A 597 38.89 -18.92 -4.35
CA SER A 597 37.59 -18.23 -4.57
C SER A 597 37.77 -16.85 -5.20
N THR A 598 39.00 -16.50 -5.59
CA THR A 598 39.31 -15.22 -6.22
C THR A 598 40.33 -15.41 -7.35
N GLY A 599 40.30 -14.54 -8.34
CA GLY A 599 41.28 -14.54 -9.43
C GLY A 599 41.10 -13.33 -10.34
N PRO A 600 42.00 -13.14 -11.33
CA PRO A 600 41.97 -11.98 -12.22
C PRO A 600 40.72 -11.92 -13.12
N GLU A 601 40.31 -10.72 -13.47
CA GLU A 601 39.24 -10.49 -14.44
C GLU A 601 39.51 -11.13 -15.79
N ALA A 602 40.75 -11.28 -16.13
CA ALA A 602 41.17 -11.95 -17.39
C ALA A 602 40.86 -13.46 -17.39
N GLY A 603 40.52 -14.00 -16.23
CA GLY A 603 40.25 -15.45 -16.06
C GLY A 603 41.55 -16.27 -16.00
N GLY A 604 41.45 -17.57 -16.26
CA GLY A 604 42.57 -18.50 -16.30
C GLY A 604 42.93 -19.09 -14.93
N THR A 605 42.31 -18.69 -13.85
CA THR A 605 42.54 -19.30 -12.52
C THR A 605 42.01 -20.72 -12.53
N SER A 606 42.86 -21.68 -12.19
CA SER A 606 42.43 -23.07 -12.03
C SER A 606 41.81 -23.23 -10.66
N VAL A 607 40.57 -23.66 -10.56
CA VAL A 607 39.80 -23.79 -9.33
C VAL A 607 39.44 -25.28 -9.08
N THR A 608 39.33 -25.60 -7.80
CA THR A 608 38.73 -26.84 -7.32
C THR A 608 37.38 -26.52 -6.71
N ILE A 609 36.36 -27.15 -7.25
CA ILE A 609 34.95 -26.97 -6.83
C ILE A 609 34.59 -28.23 -6.05
N THR A 610 34.07 -28.04 -4.83
CA THR A 610 33.63 -29.16 -3.99
C THR A 610 32.12 -29.12 -3.78
N GLY A 611 31.52 -30.27 -3.58
CA GLY A 611 30.08 -30.39 -3.43
C GLY A 611 29.60 -31.85 -3.44
N SER A 612 28.42 -32.06 -4.09
CA SER A 612 27.86 -33.41 -4.24
C SER A 612 27.15 -33.57 -5.54
N CYS A 613 27.00 -34.81 -5.98
CA CYS A 613 26.26 -35.19 -7.20
C CYS A 613 26.90 -34.58 -8.46
N PHE A 614 28.22 -34.60 -8.52
CA PHE A 614 28.95 -34.07 -9.68
C PHE A 614 29.18 -35.12 -10.78
N THR A 615 28.92 -36.39 -10.50
CA THR A 615 29.06 -37.44 -11.52
C THR A 615 28.12 -37.18 -12.69
N GLY A 616 28.70 -37.08 -13.89
CA GLY A 616 27.93 -36.76 -15.08
C GLY A 616 27.68 -35.27 -15.30
N ALA A 617 28.22 -34.37 -14.49
CA ALA A 617 28.13 -32.93 -14.73
C ALA A 617 28.59 -32.60 -16.14
N THR A 618 27.84 -31.75 -16.81
CA THR A 618 28.06 -31.45 -18.24
C THR A 618 28.79 -30.15 -18.45
N SER A 619 28.70 -29.22 -17.51
CA SER A 619 29.42 -27.96 -17.58
C SER A 619 29.48 -27.27 -16.21
N VAL A 620 30.43 -26.36 -16.08
CA VAL A 620 30.51 -25.40 -14.98
C VAL A 620 30.36 -24.02 -15.57
N LEU A 621 29.52 -23.21 -14.97
CA LEU A 621 29.34 -21.80 -15.35
C LEU A 621 29.81 -20.91 -14.21
N ILE A 622 30.55 -19.86 -14.51
CA ILE A 622 31.00 -18.86 -13.52
C ILE A 622 30.50 -17.50 -14.03
N GLY A 623 29.61 -16.88 -13.26
CA GLY A 623 28.91 -15.69 -13.74
C GLY A 623 28.10 -15.93 -15.01
N GLY A 624 27.62 -17.16 -15.19
CA GLY A 624 26.86 -17.55 -16.38
C GLY A 624 27.72 -17.90 -17.59
N THR A 625 29.05 -17.70 -17.51
CA THR A 625 29.99 -17.99 -18.61
C THR A 625 30.62 -19.39 -18.41
N PRO A 626 30.65 -20.23 -19.44
CA PRO A 626 31.22 -21.57 -19.29
C PRO A 626 32.72 -21.54 -18.93
N ALA A 627 33.06 -22.27 -17.87
CA ALA A 627 34.45 -22.55 -17.51
C ALA A 627 35.08 -23.48 -18.53
N THR A 628 36.42 -23.43 -18.64
CA THR A 628 37.16 -24.32 -19.52
C THR A 628 37.90 -25.39 -18.72
N ASN A 629 38.39 -26.41 -19.40
CA ASN A 629 39.15 -27.51 -18.79
C ASN A 629 38.40 -28.16 -17.62
N VAL A 630 37.07 -28.28 -17.72
CA VAL A 630 36.22 -28.86 -16.69
C VAL A 630 36.48 -30.35 -16.61
N VAL A 631 36.93 -30.85 -15.43
CA VAL A 631 37.18 -32.27 -15.18
C VAL A 631 36.45 -32.68 -13.91
N VAL A 632 35.50 -33.59 -14.03
CA VAL A 632 34.85 -34.22 -12.86
C VAL A 632 35.83 -35.25 -12.30
N VAL A 633 36.45 -34.94 -11.16
CA VAL A 633 37.48 -35.78 -10.51
C VAL A 633 36.79 -36.90 -9.70
N THR A 634 35.77 -36.52 -8.95
CA THR A 634 34.97 -37.47 -8.15
C THR A 634 33.51 -36.93 -8.14
N ASP A 635 32.62 -37.67 -7.48
CA ASP A 635 31.25 -37.22 -7.29
C ASP A 635 31.14 -35.93 -6.43
N THR A 636 32.25 -35.59 -5.75
CA THR A 636 32.27 -34.43 -4.85
C THR A 636 33.30 -33.37 -5.25
N THR A 637 34.00 -33.55 -6.38
CA THR A 637 35.11 -32.65 -6.77
C THR A 637 35.16 -32.47 -8.28
N ILE A 638 35.17 -31.21 -8.69
CA ILE A 638 35.42 -30.79 -10.09
C ILE A 638 36.64 -29.84 -10.09
N THR A 639 37.48 -29.92 -11.12
CA THR A 639 38.46 -28.88 -11.42
C THR A 639 38.03 -28.16 -12.71
N ALA A 640 38.30 -26.86 -12.77
CA ALA A 640 37.95 -26.06 -13.94
C ALA A 640 38.83 -24.81 -13.98
N ASP A 641 38.99 -24.24 -15.17
CA ASP A 641 39.63 -22.92 -15.31
C ASP A 641 38.54 -21.85 -15.49
N VAL A 642 38.65 -20.80 -14.68
CA VAL A 642 37.68 -19.69 -14.62
C VAL A 642 37.71 -18.89 -15.92
N PRO A 643 36.58 -18.60 -16.53
CA PRO A 643 36.54 -17.71 -17.74
C PRO A 643 36.80 -16.27 -17.35
N ALA A 644 37.04 -15.40 -18.32
CA ALA A 644 37.11 -13.96 -18.06
C ALA A 644 35.76 -13.45 -17.56
N GLY A 645 35.79 -12.52 -16.57
CA GLY A 645 34.59 -11.96 -15.99
C GLY A 645 34.89 -10.78 -15.09
N VAL A 646 33.88 -10.24 -14.41
CA VAL A 646 34.02 -9.06 -13.54
C VAL A 646 33.16 -9.22 -12.28
N GLY A 647 33.61 -8.63 -11.18
CA GLY A 647 32.86 -8.55 -9.94
C GLY A 647 32.70 -9.89 -9.24
N VAL A 648 31.59 -10.07 -8.50
CA VAL A 648 31.30 -11.29 -7.78
C VAL A 648 30.38 -12.16 -8.64
N ALA A 649 30.64 -13.44 -8.71
CA ALA A 649 30.00 -14.35 -9.64
C ALA A 649 29.55 -15.65 -8.96
N ASP A 650 28.36 -16.08 -9.31
CA ASP A 650 27.86 -17.40 -8.93
C ASP A 650 28.65 -18.50 -9.64
N VAL A 651 28.84 -19.60 -8.94
CA VAL A 651 29.43 -20.80 -9.55
C VAL A 651 28.36 -21.87 -9.66
N THR A 652 27.99 -22.23 -10.88
CA THR A 652 26.91 -23.16 -11.18
C THR A 652 27.49 -24.41 -11.83
N VAL A 653 27.23 -25.56 -11.23
CA VAL A 653 27.54 -26.87 -11.85
C VAL A 653 26.25 -27.40 -12.47
N VAL A 654 26.25 -27.58 -13.78
CA VAL A 654 25.13 -28.18 -14.51
C VAL A 654 25.31 -29.69 -14.43
N GLY A 655 24.52 -30.31 -13.56
CA GLY A 655 24.60 -31.74 -13.33
C GLY A 655 24.12 -32.56 -14.51
N GLY A 656 24.50 -33.79 -14.52
CA GLY A 656 24.02 -34.77 -15.49
C GLY A 656 22.94 -35.68 -14.89
N GLY A 657 22.08 -36.22 -15.74
CA GLY A 657 21.13 -37.23 -15.29
C GLY A 657 20.05 -36.67 -14.32
N THR A 658 19.96 -37.25 -13.15
CA THR A 658 18.85 -36.96 -12.20
C THR A 658 19.13 -35.82 -11.22
N CYS A 659 20.38 -35.30 -11.19
CA CYS A 659 20.80 -34.39 -10.11
C CYS A 659 20.47 -32.91 -10.38
N GLY A 660 20.19 -32.56 -11.64
CA GLY A 660 19.88 -31.18 -11.98
C GLY A 660 21.08 -30.22 -11.84
N THR A 661 20.84 -28.97 -11.54
CA THR A 661 21.84 -27.89 -11.48
C THR A 661 21.99 -27.42 -10.05
N GLY A 662 23.25 -27.24 -9.59
CA GLY A 662 23.56 -26.67 -8.30
C GLY A 662 24.33 -25.37 -8.44
N THR A 663 24.00 -24.36 -7.67
CA THR A 663 24.66 -23.04 -7.70
C THR A 663 25.15 -22.66 -6.31
N LEU A 664 26.39 -22.19 -6.27
CA LEU A 664 26.95 -21.51 -5.09
C LEU A 664 26.87 -20.00 -5.39
N PRO A 665 25.99 -19.28 -4.75
CA PRO A 665 25.93 -17.81 -4.95
C PRO A 665 27.23 -17.18 -4.46
N ASP A 666 27.68 -16.16 -5.17
CA ASP A 666 28.88 -15.39 -4.83
C ASP A 666 30.14 -16.28 -4.68
N GLY A 667 30.17 -17.40 -5.39
CA GLY A 667 31.21 -18.44 -5.23
C GLY A 667 32.60 -18.05 -5.72
N PHE A 668 32.74 -17.03 -6.58
CA PHE A 668 34.02 -16.57 -7.10
C PHE A 668 34.02 -15.04 -7.25
N THR A 669 35.15 -14.42 -6.89
CA THR A 669 35.29 -12.97 -7.00
C THR A 669 36.42 -12.64 -8.00
N TYR A 670 36.08 -11.90 -9.02
CA TYR A 670 37.03 -11.37 -9.99
C TYR A 670 37.69 -10.12 -9.45
N LEU A 671 39.04 -10.14 -9.45
CA LEU A 671 39.85 -9.03 -8.96
C LEU A 671 40.33 -8.20 -10.16
N PRO A 672 40.06 -6.91 -10.18
CA PRO A 672 40.50 -6.08 -11.31
C PRO A 672 41.99 -5.94 -11.40
N ALA A 673 42.50 -5.69 -12.61
CA ALA A 673 43.92 -5.37 -12.86
C ALA A 673 44.30 -4.07 -12.13
N ALA A 674 45.57 -3.96 -11.78
CA ALA A 674 46.09 -2.74 -11.16
C ALA A 674 45.92 -1.54 -12.14
N VAL A 675 45.57 -0.37 -11.58
CA VAL A 675 45.44 0.87 -12.34
C VAL A 675 46.19 1.98 -11.63
N ILE A 676 47.14 2.61 -12.32
CA ILE A 676 47.84 3.80 -11.81
C ILE A 676 47.01 5.05 -12.15
N SER A 677 46.73 5.88 -11.15
CA SER A 677 46.02 7.16 -11.33
C SER A 677 46.98 8.35 -11.16
N ALA A 678 48.03 8.25 -10.36
CA ALA A 678 49.06 9.28 -10.22
C ALA A 678 50.37 8.69 -9.67
N ILE A 679 51.46 9.38 -9.98
CA ILE A 679 52.80 9.08 -9.51
C ILE A 679 53.34 10.37 -8.89
N THR A 680 53.78 10.34 -7.65
CA THR A 680 54.22 11.55 -6.94
C THR A 680 55.44 11.30 -6.06
N PRO A 681 56.55 11.99 -6.27
CA PRO A 681 56.84 12.88 -7.39
C PRO A 681 56.90 12.10 -8.71
N ASP A 682 56.74 12.80 -9.84
CA ASP A 682 56.76 12.20 -11.17
C ASP A 682 58.16 12.28 -11.81
N ASN A 683 59.17 12.67 -11.04
CA ASN A 683 60.55 12.73 -11.54
C ASN A 683 61.54 12.64 -10.37
N GLY A 684 62.76 12.28 -10.70
CA GLY A 684 63.86 12.18 -9.75
C GLY A 684 65.20 12.01 -10.43
N PRO A 685 66.31 11.93 -9.70
CA PRO A 685 67.67 11.78 -10.27
C PRO A 685 67.90 10.43 -10.95
N GLU A 686 68.68 10.41 -12.03
CA GLU A 686 69.12 9.20 -12.70
C GLU A 686 69.82 8.20 -11.76
N ALA A 687 70.46 8.70 -10.68
CA ALA A 687 71.08 7.85 -9.69
C ALA A 687 70.08 7.03 -8.86
N GLY A 688 68.76 7.31 -8.99
CA GLY A 688 67.73 6.63 -8.22
C GLY A 688 67.60 7.18 -6.78
N GLY A 689 66.94 6.43 -5.90
CA GLY A 689 66.80 6.80 -4.49
C GLY A 689 65.59 7.70 -4.20
N THR A 690 64.79 8.06 -5.21
CA THR A 690 63.60 8.83 -5.00
C THR A 690 62.50 7.94 -4.39
N THR A 691 61.92 8.38 -3.27
CA THR A 691 60.73 7.76 -2.73
C THR A 691 59.53 8.27 -3.52
N VAL A 692 58.80 7.37 -4.18
CA VAL A 692 57.68 7.69 -5.05
C VAL A 692 56.43 7.05 -4.48
N THR A 693 55.38 7.81 -4.37
CA THR A 693 54.04 7.31 -4.03
C THR A 693 53.24 7.15 -5.30
N ILE A 694 52.78 5.93 -5.56
CA ILE A 694 51.90 5.60 -6.67
C ILE A 694 50.51 5.43 -6.10
N THR A 695 49.54 6.19 -6.62
CA THR A 695 48.13 6.04 -6.22
C THR A 695 47.34 5.44 -7.37
N GLY A 696 46.30 4.69 -7.02
CA GLY A 696 45.50 3.98 -8.00
C GLY A 696 44.46 3.08 -7.40
N THR A 697 44.24 1.91 -8.00
CA THR A 697 43.35 0.87 -7.49
C THR A 697 43.88 -0.50 -7.89
N GLY A 698 43.42 -1.54 -7.16
CA GLY A 698 43.79 -2.93 -7.46
C GLY A 698 45.25 -3.27 -7.11
N PHE A 699 45.82 -2.56 -6.12
CA PHE A 699 47.19 -2.75 -5.72
C PHE A 699 47.40 -3.89 -4.73
N THR A 700 46.33 -4.36 -4.11
CA THR A 700 46.40 -5.48 -3.19
C THR A 700 46.98 -6.71 -3.90
N GLY A 701 48.07 -7.26 -3.38
CA GLY A 701 48.73 -8.42 -3.96
C GLY A 701 49.75 -8.09 -5.03
N ALA A 702 49.96 -6.81 -5.35
CA ALA A 702 51.02 -6.40 -6.31
C ALA A 702 52.36 -6.95 -5.84
N THR A 703 53.11 -7.47 -6.77
CA THR A 703 54.39 -8.19 -6.50
C THR A 703 55.62 -7.33 -6.77
N ASP A 704 55.48 -6.33 -7.65
CA ASP A 704 56.62 -5.47 -8.03
C ASP A 704 56.10 -4.19 -8.72
N VAL A 705 56.98 -3.22 -8.81
CA VAL A 705 56.78 -2.03 -9.64
C VAL A 705 58.07 -1.90 -10.47
N THR A 706 57.88 -1.79 -11.79
CA THR A 706 59.02 -1.66 -12.69
C THR A 706 59.07 -0.29 -13.36
N PHE A 707 60.30 0.15 -13.67
CA PHE A 707 60.60 1.34 -14.45
C PHE A 707 61.28 0.85 -15.76
N ASP A 708 60.61 1.00 -16.91
CA ASP A 708 61.03 0.41 -18.21
C ASP A 708 61.34 -1.10 -18.09
N GLY A 709 60.64 -1.79 -17.22
CA GLY A 709 60.79 -3.24 -16.97
C GLY A 709 61.85 -3.61 -15.91
N GLU A 710 62.60 -2.65 -15.37
CA GLU A 710 63.52 -2.88 -14.30
C GLU A 710 62.86 -2.63 -12.93
N SER A 711 63.03 -3.55 -11.98
CA SER A 711 62.37 -3.45 -10.66
C SER A 711 62.81 -2.21 -9.91
N ALA A 712 61.90 -1.58 -9.18
CA ALA A 712 62.20 -0.56 -8.18
C ALA A 712 63.18 -1.13 -7.10
N ALA A 713 63.98 -0.26 -6.47
CA ALA A 713 64.88 -0.66 -5.43
C ALA A 713 64.14 -1.26 -4.19
N THR A 714 63.02 -0.69 -3.86
CA THR A 714 62.06 -1.26 -2.88
C THR A 714 60.62 -0.99 -3.33
N VAL A 715 59.72 -1.91 -2.98
CA VAL A 715 58.28 -1.79 -3.22
C VAL A 715 57.56 -2.12 -1.92
N THR A 716 56.67 -1.23 -1.50
CA THR A 716 55.79 -1.43 -0.37
C THR A 716 54.34 -1.18 -0.78
N VAL A 717 53.47 -2.18 -0.69
CA VAL A 717 52.05 -2.01 -0.95
C VAL A 717 51.41 -1.52 0.34
N ASP A 718 51.10 -0.24 0.41
CA ASP A 718 50.54 0.38 1.61
C ASP A 718 49.04 0.07 1.76
N SER A 719 48.32 -0.02 0.67
CA SER A 719 46.90 -0.30 0.61
C SER A 719 46.48 -0.69 -0.81
N ASP A 720 45.22 -1.02 -1.00
CA ASP A 720 44.68 -1.27 -2.33
C ASP A 720 44.79 -0.06 -3.27
N THR A 721 45.02 1.14 -2.72
CA THR A 721 45.01 2.38 -3.50
C THR A 721 46.36 3.10 -3.45
N GLN A 722 47.37 2.55 -2.79
CA GLN A 722 48.66 3.21 -2.66
C GLN A 722 49.82 2.20 -2.56
N ILE A 723 50.85 2.46 -3.36
CA ILE A 723 52.17 1.78 -3.27
C ILE A 723 53.21 2.86 -3.07
N THR A 724 54.17 2.57 -2.19
CA THR A 724 55.35 3.41 -2.05
C THR A 724 56.57 2.61 -2.58
N VAL A 725 57.32 3.23 -3.51
CA VAL A 725 58.52 2.63 -4.07
C VAL A 725 59.72 3.53 -3.90
N VAL A 726 60.93 2.96 -3.95
CA VAL A 726 62.16 3.75 -4.07
C VAL A 726 62.75 3.41 -5.45
N THR A 727 63.08 4.41 -6.25
CA THR A 727 63.58 4.18 -7.59
C THR A 727 64.99 3.63 -7.56
N ALA A 728 65.29 2.65 -8.43
CA ALA A 728 66.66 2.21 -8.72
C ALA A 728 67.35 3.23 -9.60
N ALA A 729 68.67 3.17 -9.77
CA ALA A 729 69.40 3.98 -10.74
C ALA A 729 68.92 3.58 -12.16
N HIS A 730 68.75 4.59 -13.03
CA HIS A 730 68.17 4.37 -14.35
C HIS A 730 68.71 5.42 -15.35
N ALA A 731 68.76 5.09 -16.62
CA ALA A 731 69.15 6.04 -17.63
C ALA A 731 68.22 7.29 -17.64
N PRO A 732 68.75 8.49 -17.89
CA PRO A 732 67.91 9.65 -17.84
C PRO A 732 66.89 9.68 -18.97
N GLY A 733 65.69 10.17 -18.70
CA GLY A 733 64.61 10.24 -19.65
C GLY A 733 63.28 9.78 -19.00
N PRO A 734 62.17 9.90 -19.77
CA PRO A 734 60.89 9.32 -19.32
C PRO A 734 60.96 7.80 -19.32
N SER A 735 60.40 7.18 -18.27
CA SER A 735 60.38 5.75 -18.02
C SER A 735 58.96 5.29 -17.75
N ASP A 736 58.52 4.21 -18.40
CA ASP A 736 57.21 3.59 -18.17
C ASP A 736 57.19 2.90 -16.80
N VAL A 737 56.28 3.29 -15.96
CA VAL A 737 56.06 2.71 -14.63
C VAL A 737 54.90 1.73 -14.68
N VAL A 738 55.16 0.46 -14.36
CA VAL A 738 54.12 -0.59 -14.38
C VAL A 738 54.09 -1.29 -13.03
N VAL A 739 52.88 -1.35 -12.44
CA VAL A 739 52.60 -2.17 -11.28
C VAL A 739 52.32 -3.60 -11.73
N LEU A 740 53.14 -4.55 -11.28
CA LEU A 740 52.97 -5.98 -11.59
C LEU A 740 52.10 -6.63 -10.56
N SER A 741 50.92 -7.16 -10.98
CA SER A 741 49.97 -7.78 -10.09
C SER A 741 49.51 -9.13 -10.65
N PRO A 742 49.27 -10.14 -9.76
CA PRO A 742 48.64 -11.39 -10.22
C PRO A 742 47.26 -11.17 -10.84
N ASN A 743 46.60 -10.08 -10.51
CA ASN A 743 45.27 -9.77 -11.02
C ASN A 743 45.31 -9.08 -12.40
N GLY A 744 46.52 -8.73 -12.86
CA GLY A 744 46.76 -8.03 -14.12
C GLY A 744 47.58 -6.77 -13.87
N ASN A 745 48.61 -6.58 -14.73
CA ASN A 745 49.49 -5.43 -14.63
C ASN A 745 48.79 -4.13 -15.01
N SER A 746 49.25 -3.02 -14.44
CA SER A 746 48.72 -1.71 -14.80
C SER A 746 49.15 -1.31 -16.22
N ALA A 747 48.32 -0.44 -16.83
CA ALA A 747 48.83 0.36 -17.95
C ALA A 747 50.00 1.20 -17.44
N PRO A 748 50.97 1.54 -18.32
CA PRO A 748 52.12 2.31 -17.85
C PRO A 748 51.76 3.74 -17.46
N GLY A 749 52.25 4.14 -16.28
CA GLY A 749 52.39 5.55 -15.90
C GLY A 749 53.75 6.06 -16.35
N VAL A 750 54.10 7.32 -16.10
CA VAL A 750 55.41 7.87 -16.54
C VAL A 750 56.11 8.52 -15.36
N PHE A 751 57.39 8.19 -15.18
CA PHE A 751 58.30 8.83 -14.25
C PHE A 751 59.52 9.29 -15.02
N THR A 752 60.05 10.49 -14.74
CA THR A 752 61.20 11.03 -15.50
C THR A 752 62.47 11.00 -14.66
N PHE A 753 63.47 10.27 -15.10
CA PHE A 753 64.81 10.30 -14.52
C PHE A 753 65.59 11.50 -15.07
N ASN A 754 65.96 12.39 -14.16
CA ASN A 754 66.64 13.63 -14.52
C ASN A 754 68.15 13.38 -14.56
N PRO A 755 68.86 13.83 -15.62
CA PRO A 755 70.28 13.66 -15.65
C PRO A 755 71.00 14.47 -14.61
N LEU A 756 72.15 14.01 -14.13
CA LEU A 756 73.05 14.78 -13.29
C LEU A 756 73.66 15.93 -14.03
N PRO A 757 73.73 17.15 -13.49
CA PRO A 757 74.48 18.24 -14.06
C PRO A 757 75.94 17.87 -14.25
N ALA A 758 76.46 17.98 -15.46
CA ALA A 758 77.86 17.62 -15.79
C ALA A 758 78.58 18.83 -16.38
N PRO A 759 79.04 19.74 -15.55
CA PRO A 759 79.80 20.90 -16.04
C PRO A 759 81.11 20.43 -16.64
N THR A 760 81.48 20.93 -17.83
CA THR A 760 82.62 20.57 -18.60
C THR A 760 83.65 21.69 -18.73
N SER A 761 83.22 22.93 -18.66
CA SER A 761 84.17 24.07 -18.69
C SER A 761 83.62 25.26 -17.92
N LEU A 762 84.55 26.14 -17.54
CA LEU A 762 84.26 27.44 -16.92
C LEU A 762 85.06 28.46 -17.77
N VAL A 763 84.37 29.55 -18.19
CA VAL A 763 85.03 30.57 -18.99
C VAL A 763 84.52 31.95 -18.60
N PRO A 764 85.36 32.84 -18.06
CA PRO A 764 86.74 32.59 -17.70
C PRO A 764 86.87 31.74 -16.39
N ASP A 765 87.97 31.05 -16.25
CA ASP A 765 88.24 30.21 -15.07
C ASP A 765 89.00 30.94 -13.97
N ASN A 766 89.14 32.27 -14.08
CA ASN A 766 89.77 33.13 -13.06
C ASN A 766 89.16 34.53 -13.08
N GLY A 767 89.35 35.20 -11.95
CA GLY A 767 88.85 36.55 -11.82
C GLY A 767 89.49 37.28 -10.59
N PRO A 768 89.24 38.58 -10.43
CA PRO A 768 89.84 39.30 -9.29
C PRO A 768 89.25 38.92 -7.90
N GLU A 769 90.00 39.08 -6.85
CA GLU A 769 89.58 38.78 -5.48
C GLU A 769 88.29 39.55 -5.08
N THR A 770 88.07 40.73 -5.70
CA THR A 770 86.89 41.56 -5.45
C THR A 770 85.63 40.99 -6.06
N GLY A 771 85.71 39.89 -6.86
CA GLY A 771 84.59 39.30 -7.53
C GLY A 771 84.13 40.13 -8.70
N GLY A 772 82.89 39.92 -9.18
CA GLY A 772 82.30 40.69 -10.30
C GLY A 772 82.62 40.15 -11.71
N THR A 773 83.30 39.05 -11.86
CA THR A 773 83.55 38.37 -13.13
C THR A 773 82.36 37.62 -13.59
N ALA A 774 81.86 37.91 -14.79
CA ALA A 774 80.80 37.13 -15.39
C ALA A 774 81.44 35.82 -15.98
N VAL A 775 80.95 34.70 -15.50
CA VAL A 775 81.49 33.40 -15.83
C VAL A 775 80.36 32.59 -16.51
N THR A 776 80.75 31.88 -17.58
CA THR A 776 79.88 30.90 -18.27
C THR A 776 80.38 29.52 -17.92
N ILE A 777 79.42 28.66 -17.40
CA ILE A 777 79.63 27.25 -17.28
C ILE A 777 79.04 26.57 -18.48
N THR A 778 79.79 25.73 -19.14
CA THR A 778 79.27 24.88 -20.19
C THR A 778 79.27 23.41 -19.66
N GLY A 779 78.33 22.61 -20.19
CA GLY A 779 78.18 21.25 -19.69
C GLY A 779 76.91 20.61 -20.25
N THR A 780 76.26 19.70 -19.50
CA THR A 780 74.93 19.09 -19.85
C THR A 780 74.16 18.92 -18.62
N GLY A 781 72.84 18.79 -18.78
CA GLY A 781 71.93 18.51 -17.61
C GLY A 781 71.68 19.75 -16.77
N PHE A 782 71.77 20.94 -17.34
CA PHE A 782 71.63 22.20 -16.59
C PHE A 782 70.15 22.66 -16.49
N THR A 783 69.27 22.08 -17.30
CA THR A 783 67.88 22.46 -17.26
C THR A 783 67.29 22.16 -15.84
N GLY A 784 66.67 23.17 -15.21
CA GLY A 784 66.15 23.02 -13.86
C GLY A 784 67.21 23.07 -12.75
N ALA A 785 68.43 23.48 -13.04
CA ALA A 785 69.46 23.61 -12.03
C ALA A 785 68.93 24.46 -10.85
N THR A 786 69.11 23.95 -9.63
CA THR A 786 68.56 24.54 -8.39
C THR A 786 69.58 25.38 -7.63
N SER A 787 70.86 25.14 -7.84
CA SER A 787 71.91 25.97 -7.24
C SER A 787 73.21 25.91 -8.03
N VAL A 788 73.95 26.99 -7.96
CA VAL A 788 75.38 27.05 -8.31
C VAL A 788 76.11 27.55 -7.08
N THR A 789 77.15 26.85 -6.65
CA THR A 789 77.95 27.26 -5.50
C THR A 789 79.39 27.43 -5.91
N ILE A 790 80.07 28.37 -5.27
CA ILE A 790 81.53 28.60 -5.36
C ILE A 790 82.05 28.42 -3.92
N ASP A 791 82.96 27.49 -3.67
CA ASP A 791 83.47 27.12 -2.36
C ASP A 791 82.30 26.89 -1.34
N ALA A 792 81.25 26.20 -1.83
CA ALA A 792 80.05 25.88 -1.07
C ALA A 792 79.13 27.10 -0.73
N VAL A 793 79.42 28.32 -1.26
CA VAL A 793 78.56 29.48 -1.11
C VAL A 793 77.73 29.65 -2.38
N GLY A 794 76.40 29.70 -2.18
CA GLY A 794 75.45 29.86 -3.29
C GLY A 794 75.60 31.21 -4.00
N VAL A 795 75.58 31.20 -5.34
CA VAL A 795 75.67 32.45 -6.14
C VAL A 795 74.41 32.52 -7.04
N PRO A 796 73.95 33.79 -7.26
CA PRO A 796 72.89 33.96 -8.26
C PRO A 796 73.35 33.53 -9.64
N PHE A 797 72.50 32.78 -10.35
CA PHE A 797 72.84 32.23 -11.68
C PHE A 797 71.66 32.28 -12.60
N VAL A 798 71.96 32.13 -13.90
CA VAL A 798 70.92 32.05 -14.92
C VAL A 798 71.20 30.80 -15.77
N VAL A 799 70.28 29.93 -15.88
CA VAL A 799 70.32 28.80 -16.84
C VAL A 799 69.93 29.36 -18.21
N VAL A 800 70.83 29.40 -19.11
CA VAL A 800 70.58 29.88 -20.48
C VAL A 800 69.90 28.78 -21.30
N ASP A 801 70.45 27.55 -21.19
CA ASP A 801 69.92 26.36 -21.85
C ASP A 801 70.50 25.13 -21.14
N ASP A 802 70.16 23.91 -21.64
CA ASP A 802 70.64 22.68 -21.00
C ASP A 802 72.15 22.55 -20.91
N THR A 803 72.82 23.30 -21.70
CA THR A 803 74.28 23.20 -21.82
C THR A 803 75.05 24.43 -21.29
N THR A 804 74.35 25.48 -20.83
CA THR A 804 74.92 26.73 -20.47
C THR A 804 74.32 27.40 -19.23
N ILE A 805 75.12 27.68 -18.25
CA ILE A 805 74.79 28.52 -17.09
C ILE A 805 75.69 29.71 -17.05
N THR A 806 75.17 30.88 -16.66
CA THR A 806 75.99 32.05 -16.36
C THR A 806 75.80 32.50 -14.97
N PHE A 807 76.86 33.04 -14.35
CA PHE A 807 76.79 33.58 -12.99
C PHE A 807 77.87 34.65 -12.86
N THR A 808 77.86 35.41 -11.70
CA THR A 808 78.90 36.41 -11.46
C THR A 808 79.62 36.00 -10.19
N THR A 809 80.94 36.00 -10.21
CA THR A 809 81.73 35.55 -9.07
C THR A 809 81.53 36.48 -7.85
N PRO A 810 81.39 35.95 -6.66
CA PRO A 810 81.44 36.76 -5.44
C PRO A 810 82.83 37.16 -5.11
N ALA A 811 83.09 38.13 -4.25
CA ALA A 811 84.39 38.46 -3.69
C ALA A 811 84.94 37.22 -2.95
N HIS A 812 86.14 36.85 -3.15
CA HIS A 812 86.79 35.66 -2.54
C HIS A 812 88.33 35.84 -2.40
N ALA A 813 88.85 35.37 -1.25
CA ALA A 813 90.25 35.39 -1.03
C ALA A 813 91.03 34.62 -2.15
N PRO A 814 92.25 35.00 -2.54
CA PRO A 814 92.94 34.26 -3.64
C PRO A 814 93.03 32.76 -3.33
N ALA A 815 92.37 31.95 -4.12
CA ALA A 815 92.36 30.51 -4.02
C ALA A 815 91.83 29.87 -5.32
N THR A 816 92.08 28.57 -5.47
CA THR A 816 91.37 27.74 -6.47
C THR A 816 90.24 27.09 -5.76
N VAL A 817 89.03 27.38 -6.14
CA VAL A 817 87.78 26.96 -5.47
C VAL A 817 86.88 26.12 -6.37
N PRO A 818 86.15 25.12 -5.84
CA PRO A 818 85.25 24.33 -6.64
C PRO A 818 83.97 25.11 -6.99
N VAL A 819 83.49 24.94 -8.22
CA VAL A 819 82.17 25.39 -8.67
C VAL A 819 81.36 24.14 -8.86
N VAL A 820 80.21 24.13 -8.17
CA VAL A 820 79.29 22.96 -8.21
C VAL A 820 77.95 23.45 -8.70
N VAL A 821 77.37 22.77 -9.68
CA VAL A 821 76.00 22.93 -10.17
C VAL A 821 75.13 21.80 -9.59
N THR A 822 74.04 22.17 -8.97
CA THR A 822 73.07 21.16 -8.47
C THR A 822 71.78 21.28 -9.30
N GLY A 823 71.22 20.25 -9.80
CA GLY A 823 70.00 20.21 -10.57
C GLY A 823 69.01 19.19 -10.04
N PRO A 824 67.89 18.99 -10.73
CA PRO A 824 66.93 17.98 -10.33
C PRO A 824 67.52 16.57 -10.25
N GLY A 825 68.60 16.28 -11.00
CA GLY A 825 69.34 15.04 -10.92
C GLY A 825 70.28 14.90 -9.72
N GLY A 826 70.40 15.93 -8.91
CA GLY A 826 71.27 15.93 -7.73
C GLY A 826 72.63 16.65 -7.89
N UNK A 827 73.71 16.55 -7.18
CA UNK A 827 74.68 17.06 -7.29
C UNK A 827 75.47 16.32 -7.88
N PRO A 828 76.20 16.53 -8.51
CA PRO A 828 77.15 15.63 -9.18
C PRO A 828 78.19 15.13 -8.18
N PRO A 829 78.69 13.95 -8.37
CA PRO A 829 79.81 13.56 -7.53
C PRO A 829 80.94 14.53 -7.76
N THR A 830 81.56 14.94 -6.71
CA THR A 830 82.49 16.09 -6.68
C THR A 830 83.57 16.06 -7.80
N HIS A 831 83.26 16.57 -8.99
CA HIS A 831 84.19 17.01 -9.95
C HIS A 831 84.55 18.45 -9.69
N ARG A 832 85.65 18.66 -9.00
CA ARG A 832 86.16 20.00 -8.71
C ARG A 832 86.71 20.62 -9.97
N ARG A 833 85.98 21.56 -10.57
CA ARG A 833 86.62 22.45 -11.59
C ARG A 833 86.97 23.77 -10.88
N PRO A 834 88.26 24.01 -10.76
CA PRO A 834 88.70 25.21 -10.01
C PRO A 834 88.52 26.51 -10.80
N CYS A 835 87.95 27.50 -10.09
CA CYS A 835 87.97 28.88 -10.52
C CYS A 835 89.20 29.57 -9.82
N ARG A 836 90.14 30.11 -10.54
CA ARG A 836 91.31 30.77 -9.97
C ARG A 836 91.01 32.25 -9.73
N SER A 837 91.26 32.73 -8.53
CA SER A 837 91.38 34.18 -8.28
C SER A 837 92.84 34.61 -8.63
N SER A 838 92.98 35.63 -9.42
CA SER A 838 94.30 36.21 -9.83
C SER A 838 94.51 37.55 -9.14
#